data_d84174383aa8b7322f5d3ec70ec96b14
#
_entry.id   d84174383aa8b7322f5d3ec70ec96b14
#
_cell.length_a   1.000
_cell.length_b   1.000
_cell.length_c   1.000
_cell.angle_alpha   90.00
_cell.angle_beta   90.00
_cell.angle_gamma   90.00
#
_symmetry.space_group_name_H-M   'P 1'
#
loop_
_entity.id
_entity.type
_entity.pdbx_description
1 polymer ?
#
loop_
_entity_poly.entity_id
_entity_poly.type
_entity_poly.pdbx_seq_one_letter_code
_entity_poly.pdbx_strand_id
1 'polypeptide(L)'
;MSGAGRAGQERPVAAVSTRGCALVIAAVFDRDINCRRAASAAFQENVGRQGTFPHGIDILTTADYFAVGNRSNCFLVISVFIAGFPEYTQPMIDHLVTMKISHWDGVIRELAARALHNLAQQAPEFSATQVFPRLLSMTLSPDLHTRHGSILACAEVAYALYKLAAQENRPVTDHLDEQAVQGLKQIHQQLYDRQLYRGLGGQLMRQAVCVLIEKLSLSKMPFRGDTVIDGWQWLINDTLRHLHLISSHSRQQMKDAAVSALAALCSEYYMKEPGEADPAIQEELITQYLAELRNPEEMTRCGFSLALGALPGFLLKGRLQQVLTGLRAVTHTSPEDVSFAESRRDGLKAIARICQTVGVKAGAPDEAVCGENVSQIYCALLGCMDDYTTDSRGDVGTWVRKAAMTSLMDLTLLLARSQPELIEAHTCERIMCCVAQQASEKIDRFRAHAASVFLTLLHFDSPPIPHVPHRGELEKLFPRSDVASVNWSAPSQAFPRITQLLGLPTYRYHVLLGLVVSLGGLTESTIRHSTQSLFEYMKGIQSDPQALGSFSGTLLQIFEDNLLNERVSVPLLKTLDHVLTHGCFDIFTTEEDHPFAVKLLALCKKEIKNSKDIQKLLSGIAVFCGMVQFPGDVRRQALLQLCLLLCHRFPLIRKTTASQVYETLLTYSDVVGADVLDEVVTVLSDTAWDAELAVVREQRNRLCDLLGVPRPQLVPQPGAC
;
A
#
# COMPACT_ATOMS: atom_id res chain seq x y z
N MET A 1 11.25 -82.94 26.60
CA MET A 1 9.90 -82.47 27.00
C MET A 1 9.77 -81.01 26.66
N SER A 2 8.91 -80.77 25.70
CA SER A 2 8.13 -79.64 25.31
C SER A 2 8.76 -78.26 25.48
N GLY A 3 9.36 -77.80 24.40
CA GLY A 3 9.52 -76.39 24.08
C GLY A 3 8.23 -75.80 23.46
N ALA A 4 7.58 -74.86 24.12
CA ALA A 4 6.48 -74.11 23.54
C ALA A 4 7.04 -72.99 22.67
N GLY A 5 6.96 -73.13 21.39
CA GLY A 5 7.23 -72.08 20.41
C GLY A 5 6.21 -70.95 20.54
N ARG A 6 6.67 -69.74 20.81
CA ARG A 6 5.88 -68.52 20.59
C ARG A 6 5.81 -68.28 19.11
N ALA A 7 4.65 -68.59 18.53
CA ALA A 7 4.28 -68.14 17.19
C ALA A 7 4.13 -66.60 17.25
N GLY A 8 5.15 -65.90 16.78
CA GLY A 8 5.02 -64.49 16.45
C GLY A 8 4.03 -64.35 15.31
N GLN A 9 2.85 -63.79 15.57
CA GLN A 9 1.93 -63.36 14.52
C GLN A 9 2.64 -62.29 13.67
N GLU A 10 3.14 -62.67 12.51
CA GLU A 10 3.48 -61.75 11.44
C GLU A 10 2.21 -61.02 11.05
N ARG A 11 2.07 -59.76 11.54
CA ARG A 11 1.05 -58.87 11.01
C ARG A 11 1.37 -58.64 9.53
N PRO A 12 0.37 -58.75 8.60
CA PRO A 12 0.64 -58.64 7.17
C PRO A 12 1.24 -57.24 6.90
N VAL A 13 2.35 -57.18 6.19
CA VAL A 13 3.11 -55.98 5.82
C VAL A 13 2.21 -54.88 5.23
N ALA A 14 1.17 -55.28 4.47
CA ALA A 14 0.16 -54.38 3.94
C ALA A 14 -0.64 -53.62 4.99
N ALA A 15 -0.94 -54.18 6.15
CA ALA A 15 -1.70 -53.52 7.21
C ALA A 15 -0.85 -52.50 7.97
N VAL A 16 0.44 -52.70 8.07
CA VAL A 16 1.40 -51.78 8.71
C VAL A 16 1.66 -50.56 7.82
N SER A 17 1.82 -50.79 6.52
CA SER A 17 1.98 -49.73 5.52
C SER A 17 0.74 -48.83 5.48
N THR A 18 -0.47 -49.38 5.53
CA THR A 18 -1.74 -48.61 5.55
C THR A 18 -1.86 -47.70 6.78
N ARG A 19 -1.42 -48.15 7.96
CA ARG A 19 -1.43 -47.31 9.18
C ARG A 19 -0.40 -46.16 9.10
N GLY A 20 0.80 -46.44 8.60
CA GLY A 20 1.82 -45.46 8.37
C GLY A 20 1.35 -44.36 7.44
N CYS A 21 0.75 -44.74 6.30
CA CYS A 21 0.15 -43.81 5.35
C CYS A 21 -0.95 -42.92 5.99
N ALA A 22 -1.84 -43.51 6.78
CA ALA A 22 -2.91 -42.75 7.43
C ALA A 22 -2.40 -41.68 8.41
N LEU A 23 -1.38 -42.03 9.21
CA LEU A 23 -0.76 -41.08 10.14
C LEU A 23 -0.01 -39.94 9.41
N VAL A 24 0.74 -40.29 8.37
CA VAL A 24 1.45 -39.29 7.54
C VAL A 24 0.45 -38.36 6.85
N ILE A 25 -0.59 -38.89 6.26
CA ILE A 25 -1.66 -38.12 5.61
C ILE A 25 -2.31 -37.14 6.60
N ALA A 26 -2.63 -37.62 7.81
CA ALA A 26 -3.18 -36.74 8.84
C ALA A 26 -2.17 -35.67 9.30
N ALA A 27 -0.88 -36.03 9.47
CA ALA A 27 0.16 -35.10 9.88
C ALA A 27 0.41 -33.99 8.85
N VAL A 28 0.17 -34.25 7.56
CA VAL A 28 0.48 -33.30 6.47
C VAL A 28 -0.77 -32.58 5.96
N PHE A 29 -1.92 -33.25 5.86
CA PHE A 29 -3.10 -32.71 5.18
C PHE A 29 -4.27 -32.37 6.11
N ASP A 30 -4.14 -32.53 7.44
CA ASP A 30 -5.20 -32.08 8.31
C ASP A 30 -5.26 -30.53 8.38
N ARG A 31 -6.48 -29.99 8.50
CA ARG A 31 -6.70 -28.55 8.64
C ARG A 31 -6.19 -28.03 9.99
N ASP A 32 -6.45 -28.81 11.04
CA ASP A 32 -6.15 -28.43 12.42
C ASP A 32 -4.70 -28.76 12.81
N ILE A 33 -4.03 -27.80 13.42
CA ILE A 33 -2.62 -27.93 13.85
C ILE A 33 -2.45 -29.02 14.92
N ASN A 34 -3.43 -29.15 15.83
CA ASN A 34 -3.34 -30.15 16.89
C ASN A 34 -3.49 -31.57 16.33
N CYS A 35 -4.37 -31.75 15.35
CA CYS A 35 -4.49 -33.01 14.63
C CYS A 35 -3.20 -33.36 13.89
N ARG A 36 -2.58 -32.42 13.19
CA ARG A 36 -1.30 -32.64 12.51
C ARG A 36 -0.19 -33.03 13.48
N ARG A 37 -0.07 -32.32 14.60
CA ARG A 37 0.93 -32.59 15.64
C ARG A 37 0.71 -33.91 16.34
N ALA A 38 -0.56 -34.25 16.66
CA ALA A 38 -0.91 -35.54 17.26
C ALA A 38 -0.57 -36.72 16.31
N ALA A 39 -0.85 -36.56 15.02
CA ALA A 39 -0.52 -37.56 14.01
C ALA A 39 0.99 -37.72 13.82
N SER A 40 1.74 -36.63 13.79
CA SER A 40 3.21 -36.66 13.74
C SER A 40 3.80 -37.35 14.97
N ALA A 41 3.33 -37.01 16.18
CA ALA A 41 3.77 -37.66 17.41
C ALA A 41 3.44 -39.17 17.43
N ALA A 42 2.24 -39.53 16.99
CA ALA A 42 1.85 -40.95 16.87
C ALA A 42 2.70 -41.71 15.82
N PHE A 43 3.05 -41.07 14.72
CA PHE A 43 3.95 -41.64 13.73
C PHE A 43 5.34 -41.84 14.31
N GLN A 44 5.89 -40.86 14.99
CA GLN A 44 7.18 -40.92 15.68
C GLN A 44 7.26 -42.03 16.71
N GLU A 45 6.20 -42.16 17.52
CA GLU A 45 6.11 -43.22 18.54
C GLU A 45 6.12 -44.62 17.90
N ASN A 46 5.40 -44.81 16.79
CA ASN A 46 5.36 -46.09 16.09
C ASN A 46 6.70 -46.42 15.40
N VAL A 47 7.36 -45.43 14.80
CA VAL A 47 8.69 -45.62 14.21
C VAL A 47 9.71 -46.00 15.29
N GLY A 48 9.67 -45.33 16.44
CA GLY A 48 10.60 -45.62 17.55
C GLY A 48 10.41 -46.98 18.19
N ARG A 49 9.18 -47.49 18.28
CA ARG A 49 8.88 -48.78 18.93
C ARG A 49 8.95 -49.98 17.99
N GLN A 50 8.55 -49.84 16.74
CA GLN A 50 8.37 -50.97 15.87
C GLN A 50 9.30 -50.97 14.64
N GLY A 51 9.79 -49.78 14.22
CA GLY A 51 10.72 -49.64 13.09
C GLY A 51 10.19 -50.14 11.73
N THR A 52 8.84 -50.41 11.61
CA THR A 52 8.24 -51.12 10.49
C THR A 52 7.62 -50.19 9.43
N PHE A 53 7.56 -48.89 9.67
CA PHE A 53 7.03 -47.99 8.65
C PHE A 53 8.10 -47.68 7.59
N PRO A 54 7.80 -47.86 6.29
CA PRO A 54 8.73 -47.56 5.23
C PRO A 54 9.22 -46.09 5.36
N HIS A 55 10.52 -45.87 5.24
CA HIS A 55 11.15 -44.53 5.32
C HIS A 55 10.81 -43.73 6.57
N GLY A 56 10.44 -44.37 7.68
CA GLY A 56 9.91 -43.73 8.86
C GLY A 56 10.87 -42.71 9.46
N ILE A 57 12.17 -43.01 9.51
CA ILE A 57 13.19 -42.07 10.05
C ILE A 57 13.34 -40.86 9.11
N ASP A 58 13.43 -41.08 7.81
CA ASP A 58 13.56 -39.99 6.82
C ASP A 58 12.35 -39.08 6.85
N ILE A 59 11.15 -39.60 6.98
CA ILE A 59 9.92 -38.80 7.12
C ILE A 59 9.94 -37.95 8.39
N LEU A 60 10.39 -38.51 9.50
CA LEU A 60 10.46 -37.79 10.77
C LEU A 60 11.44 -36.60 10.75
N THR A 61 12.50 -36.66 9.96
CA THR A 61 13.43 -35.53 9.81
C THR A 61 12.78 -34.29 9.19
N THR A 62 11.69 -34.49 8.41
CA THR A 62 11.01 -33.44 7.67
C THR A 62 9.63 -33.11 8.26
N ALA A 63 8.94 -34.10 8.82
CA ALA A 63 7.57 -33.99 9.32
C ALA A 63 7.49 -34.15 10.84
N ASP A 64 8.42 -33.54 11.58
CA ASP A 64 8.41 -33.54 13.03
C ASP A 64 7.28 -32.69 13.63
N TYR A 65 7.10 -32.77 14.94
CA TYR A 65 6.08 -32.02 15.68
C TYR A 65 6.07 -30.52 15.43
N PHE A 66 7.23 -29.90 15.23
CA PHE A 66 7.38 -28.47 14.98
C PHE A 66 7.14 -28.12 13.51
N ALA A 67 7.72 -28.90 12.60
CA ALA A 67 7.62 -28.67 11.16
C ALA A 67 6.17 -28.73 10.65
N VAL A 68 5.34 -29.64 11.18
CA VAL A 68 3.92 -29.75 10.83
C VAL A 68 3.04 -28.62 11.39
N GLY A 69 3.61 -27.68 12.12
CA GLY A 69 2.92 -26.50 12.63
C GLY A 69 2.41 -25.56 11.51
N ASN A 70 3.14 -25.41 10.41
CA ASN A 70 2.77 -24.56 9.28
C ASN A 70 2.01 -25.35 8.22
N ARG A 71 0.71 -25.05 8.07
CA ARG A 71 -0.20 -25.74 7.13
C ARG A 71 0.26 -25.65 5.67
N SER A 72 0.64 -24.46 5.20
CA SER A 72 1.09 -24.29 3.82
C SER A 72 2.37 -25.09 3.53
N ASN A 73 3.30 -25.10 4.47
CA ASN A 73 4.51 -25.91 4.37
C ASN A 73 4.20 -27.42 4.33
N CYS A 74 3.23 -27.87 5.12
CA CYS A 74 2.78 -29.25 5.11
C CYS A 74 2.26 -29.67 3.73
N PHE A 75 1.33 -28.88 3.16
CA PHE A 75 0.70 -29.20 1.87
C PHE A 75 1.66 -29.08 0.69
N LEU A 76 2.60 -28.13 0.71
CA LEU A 76 3.36 -27.73 -0.48
C LEU A 76 4.84 -28.14 -0.47
N VAL A 77 5.39 -28.48 0.69
CA VAL A 77 6.82 -28.85 0.83
C VAL A 77 6.98 -30.24 1.43
N ILE A 78 6.46 -30.45 2.64
CA ILE A 78 6.61 -31.72 3.35
C ILE A 78 5.94 -32.85 2.57
N SER A 79 4.75 -32.60 2.01
CA SER A 79 4.04 -33.58 1.18
C SER A 79 4.85 -34.03 -0.03
N VAL A 80 5.59 -33.12 -0.65
CA VAL A 80 6.43 -33.42 -1.83
C VAL A 80 7.57 -34.34 -1.46
N PHE A 81 8.24 -34.07 -0.35
CA PHE A 81 9.31 -34.93 0.16
C PHE A 81 8.81 -36.35 0.42
N ILE A 82 7.68 -36.48 1.13
CA ILE A 82 7.12 -37.81 1.50
C ILE A 82 6.59 -38.53 0.28
N ALA A 83 5.94 -37.83 -0.65
CA ALA A 83 5.45 -38.43 -1.90
C ALA A 83 6.58 -38.86 -2.85
N GLY A 84 7.84 -38.53 -2.56
CA GLY A 84 9.00 -39.09 -3.24
C GLY A 84 9.23 -40.58 -2.93
N PHE A 85 8.61 -41.12 -1.87
CA PHE A 85 8.63 -42.52 -1.54
C PHE A 85 7.40 -43.22 -2.16
N PRO A 86 7.61 -44.24 -3.02
CA PRO A 86 6.52 -44.85 -3.81
C PRO A 86 5.34 -45.38 -2.99
N GLU A 87 5.58 -45.79 -1.75
CA GLU A 87 4.56 -46.32 -0.86
C GLU A 87 3.55 -45.27 -0.42
N TYR A 88 3.93 -43.98 -0.44
CA TYR A 88 3.10 -42.87 0.00
C TYR A 88 2.51 -42.03 -1.14
N THR A 89 3.08 -42.09 -2.35
CA THR A 89 2.72 -41.24 -3.48
C THR A 89 1.24 -41.33 -3.83
N GLN A 90 0.77 -42.52 -4.23
CA GLN A 90 -0.62 -42.74 -4.66
C GLN A 90 -1.62 -42.53 -3.51
N PRO A 91 -1.42 -43.06 -2.30
CA PRO A 91 -2.34 -42.84 -1.18
C PRO A 91 -2.50 -41.34 -0.82
N MET A 92 -1.43 -40.55 -0.90
CA MET A 92 -1.48 -39.09 -0.65
C MET A 92 -2.27 -38.37 -1.73
N ILE A 93 -2.06 -38.71 -3.01
CA ILE A 93 -2.83 -38.17 -4.14
C ILE A 93 -4.31 -38.52 -4.00
N ASP A 94 -4.63 -39.80 -3.75
CA ASP A 94 -6.01 -40.26 -3.57
C ASP A 94 -6.72 -39.53 -2.42
N HIS A 95 -6.05 -39.31 -1.30
CA HIS A 95 -6.60 -38.55 -0.18
C HIS A 95 -6.93 -37.11 -0.56
N LEU A 96 -6.04 -36.44 -1.28
CA LEU A 96 -6.29 -35.08 -1.76
C LEU A 96 -7.52 -35.04 -2.65
N VAL A 97 -7.63 -35.97 -3.61
CA VAL A 97 -8.74 -36.02 -4.58
C VAL A 97 -10.08 -36.40 -3.91
N THR A 98 -10.07 -37.31 -2.94
CA THR A 98 -11.31 -37.79 -2.31
C THR A 98 -11.80 -36.88 -1.17
N MET A 99 -10.89 -36.28 -0.41
CA MET A 99 -11.22 -35.61 0.85
C MET A 99 -10.92 -34.10 0.85
N LYS A 100 -9.85 -33.66 0.22
CA LYS A 100 -9.38 -32.26 0.42
C LYS A 100 -9.86 -31.30 -0.65
N ILE A 101 -10.02 -31.72 -1.91
CA ILE A 101 -10.60 -30.87 -2.95
C ILE A 101 -12.10 -30.59 -2.73
N SER A 102 -12.80 -31.43 -1.96
CA SER A 102 -14.21 -31.24 -1.61
C SER A 102 -14.41 -30.62 -0.23
N HIS A 103 -13.34 -30.16 0.41
CA HIS A 103 -13.39 -29.62 1.76
C HIS A 103 -14.19 -28.32 1.82
N TRP A 104 -14.94 -28.08 2.90
CA TRP A 104 -15.75 -26.87 3.08
C TRP A 104 -14.91 -25.58 3.16
N ASP A 105 -13.68 -25.63 3.71
CA ASP A 105 -12.74 -24.53 3.78
C ASP A 105 -12.07 -24.30 2.41
N GLY A 106 -12.29 -23.11 1.81
CA GLY A 106 -11.73 -22.74 0.50
C GLY A 106 -10.20 -22.78 0.45
N VAL A 107 -9.54 -22.39 1.55
CA VAL A 107 -8.07 -22.41 1.62
C VAL A 107 -7.53 -23.84 1.54
N ILE A 108 -8.23 -24.80 2.13
CA ILE A 108 -7.85 -26.22 2.01
C ILE A 108 -8.02 -26.72 0.59
N ARG A 109 -9.09 -26.33 -0.13
CA ARG A 109 -9.28 -26.71 -1.54
C ARG A 109 -8.16 -26.17 -2.43
N GLU A 110 -7.79 -24.90 -2.24
CA GLU A 110 -6.69 -24.26 -2.98
C GLU A 110 -5.34 -24.92 -2.69
N LEU A 111 -5.03 -25.19 -1.42
CA LEU A 111 -3.82 -25.91 -1.03
C LEU A 111 -3.80 -27.33 -1.58
N ALA A 112 -4.95 -28.03 -1.59
CA ALA A 112 -5.07 -29.37 -2.13
C ALA A 112 -4.82 -29.39 -3.64
N ALA A 113 -5.36 -28.44 -4.39
CA ALA A 113 -5.12 -28.32 -5.83
C ALA A 113 -3.63 -28.08 -6.14
N ARG A 114 -2.99 -27.17 -5.39
CA ARG A 114 -1.55 -26.89 -5.53
C ARG A 114 -0.68 -28.07 -5.08
N ALA A 115 -1.09 -28.80 -4.04
CA ALA A 115 -0.41 -30.04 -3.65
C ALA A 115 -0.51 -31.11 -4.75
N LEU A 116 -1.68 -31.26 -5.38
CA LEU A 116 -1.85 -32.15 -6.52
C LEU A 116 -0.95 -31.79 -7.70
N HIS A 117 -0.76 -30.48 -7.98
CA HIS A 117 0.24 -30.03 -8.95
C HIS A 117 1.62 -30.60 -8.66
N ASN A 118 2.07 -30.47 -7.42
CA ASN A 118 3.41 -30.90 -7.02
C ASN A 118 3.54 -32.43 -7.04
N LEU A 119 2.52 -33.15 -6.54
CA LEU A 119 2.55 -34.59 -6.45
C LEU A 119 2.33 -35.28 -7.81
N ALA A 120 1.57 -34.68 -8.72
CA ALA A 120 1.37 -35.20 -10.08
C ALA A 120 2.70 -35.35 -10.84
N GLN A 121 3.68 -34.54 -10.56
CA GLN A 121 5.00 -34.65 -11.18
C GLN A 121 5.77 -35.89 -10.76
N GLN A 122 5.43 -36.47 -9.62
CA GLN A 122 6.05 -37.71 -9.13
C GLN A 122 5.35 -38.98 -9.61
N ALA A 123 4.09 -38.86 -10.04
CA ALA A 123 3.30 -39.98 -10.58
C ALA A 123 2.50 -39.52 -11.81
N PRO A 124 3.17 -39.12 -12.92
CA PRO A 124 2.51 -38.47 -14.05
C PRO A 124 1.51 -39.41 -14.76
N GLU A 125 1.85 -40.68 -14.99
CA GLU A 125 0.96 -41.63 -15.63
C GLU A 125 -0.29 -41.90 -14.78
N PHE A 126 -0.12 -42.13 -13.48
CA PHE A 126 -1.24 -42.28 -12.55
C PHE A 126 -2.12 -41.03 -12.52
N SER A 127 -1.51 -39.88 -12.50
CA SER A 127 -2.22 -38.58 -12.50
C SER A 127 -3.00 -38.36 -13.79
N ALA A 128 -2.43 -38.66 -14.94
CA ALA A 128 -3.09 -38.52 -16.24
C ALA A 128 -4.22 -39.53 -16.46
N THR A 129 -4.00 -40.81 -16.13
CA THR A 129 -4.92 -41.87 -16.48
C THR A 129 -5.97 -42.21 -15.42
N GLN A 130 -5.68 -41.97 -14.13
CA GLN A 130 -6.57 -42.33 -13.03
C GLN A 130 -7.13 -41.09 -12.32
N VAL A 131 -6.29 -40.11 -12.02
CA VAL A 131 -6.69 -38.90 -11.26
C VAL A 131 -7.47 -37.91 -12.12
N PHE A 132 -6.95 -37.59 -13.29
CA PHE A 132 -7.51 -36.53 -14.14
C PHE A 132 -8.94 -36.84 -14.61
N PRO A 133 -9.30 -38.04 -15.09
CA PRO A 133 -10.69 -38.37 -15.45
C PRO A 133 -11.66 -38.27 -14.26
N ARG A 134 -11.22 -38.63 -13.05
CA ARG A 134 -12.02 -38.45 -11.82
C ARG A 134 -12.29 -37.01 -11.54
N LEU A 135 -11.26 -36.16 -11.61
CA LEU A 135 -11.40 -34.71 -11.40
C LEU A 135 -12.37 -34.09 -12.41
N LEU A 136 -12.27 -34.44 -13.70
CA LEU A 136 -13.17 -33.95 -14.73
C LEU A 136 -14.64 -34.33 -14.44
N SER A 137 -14.90 -35.54 -13.99
CA SER A 137 -16.26 -35.98 -13.63
C SER A 137 -16.86 -35.16 -12.48
N MET A 138 -16.03 -34.61 -11.60
CA MET A 138 -16.42 -33.82 -10.42
C MET A 138 -16.65 -32.33 -10.73
N THR A 139 -16.22 -31.81 -11.88
CA THR A 139 -16.34 -30.40 -12.24
C THR A 139 -17.78 -29.90 -12.39
N LEU A 140 -18.73 -30.80 -12.56
CA LEU A 140 -20.17 -30.55 -12.65
C LEU A 140 -20.96 -31.11 -11.48
N SER A 141 -20.29 -31.49 -10.39
CA SER A 141 -20.93 -31.94 -9.15
C SER A 141 -22.01 -30.98 -8.68
N PRO A 142 -23.14 -31.45 -8.17
CA PRO A 142 -24.14 -30.60 -7.52
C PRO A 142 -23.58 -29.92 -6.26
N ASP A 143 -22.63 -30.54 -5.56
CA ASP A 143 -21.94 -29.94 -4.44
C ASP A 143 -20.98 -28.83 -4.89
N LEU A 144 -21.20 -27.63 -4.35
CA LEU A 144 -20.42 -26.43 -4.70
C LEU A 144 -18.93 -26.58 -4.37
N HIS A 145 -18.60 -27.17 -3.22
CA HIS A 145 -17.22 -27.30 -2.77
C HIS A 145 -16.45 -28.30 -3.65
N THR A 146 -17.07 -29.43 -3.96
CA THR A 146 -16.52 -30.44 -4.88
C THR A 146 -16.29 -29.85 -6.27
N ARG A 147 -17.28 -29.14 -6.81
CA ARG A 147 -17.19 -28.48 -8.12
C ARG A 147 -16.06 -27.45 -8.16
N HIS A 148 -15.99 -26.58 -7.16
CA HIS A 148 -14.91 -25.58 -7.05
C HIS A 148 -13.52 -26.22 -6.97
N GLY A 149 -13.32 -27.13 -6.04
CA GLY A 149 -12.01 -27.76 -5.83
C GLY A 149 -11.55 -28.62 -7.01
N SER A 150 -12.49 -29.31 -7.68
CA SER A 150 -12.14 -30.13 -8.85
C SER A 150 -11.73 -29.28 -10.07
N ILE A 151 -12.35 -28.13 -10.30
CA ILE A 151 -11.94 -27.20 -11.36
C ILE A 151 -10.52 -26.66 -11.09
N LEU A 152 -10.23 -26.26 -9.84
CA LEU A 152 -8.88 -25.83 -9.45
C LEU A 152 -7.87 -26.97 -9.61
N ALA A 153 -8.23 -28.19 -9.21
CA ALA A 153 -7.35 -29.36 -9.34
C ALA A 153 -7.09 -29.72 -10.80
N CYS A 154 -8.09 -29.67 -11.68
CA CYS A 154 -7.91 -29.87 -13.12
C CYS A 154 -6.91 -28.88 -13.70
N ALA A 155 -7.03 -27.58 -13.34
CA ALA A 155 -6.11 -26.54 -13.77
C ALA A 155 -4.67 -26.85 -13.36
N GLU A 156 -4.47 -27.17 -12.10
CA GLU A 156 -3.14 -27.39 -11.53
C GLU A 156 -2.48 -28.69 -12.02
N VAL A 157 -3.25 -29.77 -12.14
CA VAL A 157 -2.71 -31.06 -12.64
C VAL A 157 -2.38 -30.96 -14.13
N ALA A 158 -3.23 -30.33 -14.94
CA ALA A 158 -2.93 -30.10 -16.36
C ALA A 158 -1.64 -29.30 -16.54
N TYR A 159 -1.45 -28.25 -15.73
CA TYR A 159 -0.24 -27.44 -15.77
C TYR A 159 1.01 -28.21 -15.29
N ALA A 160 0.87 -29.08 -14.29
CA ALA A 160 1.96 -29.93 -13.83
C ALA A 160 2.42 -30.91 -14.94
N LEU A 161 1.45 -31.55 -15.63
CA LEU A 161 1.74 -32.45 -16.74
C LEU A 161 2.37 -31.71 -17.93
N TYR A 162 1.91 -30.50 -18.21
CA TYR A 162 2.57 -29.64 -19.22
C TYR A 162 4.04 -29.34 -18.87
N LYS A 163 4.35 -29.01 -17.62
CA LYS A 163 5.73 -28.74 -17.20
C LYS A 163 6.65 -29.95 -17.45
N LEU A 164 6.16 -31.15 -17.20
CA LEU A 164 6.91 -32.38 -17.48
C LEU A 164 7.12 -32.56 -18.98
N ALA A 165 6.05 -32.47 -19.78
CA ALA A 165 6.15 -32.55 -21.23
C ALA A 165 7.12 -31.51 -21.83
N ALA A 166 7.05 -30.26 -21.33
CA ALA A 166 7.91 -29.17 -21.78
C ALA A 166 9.41 -29.39 -21.47
N GLN A 167 9.75 -30.10 -20.40
CA GLN A 167 11.14 -30.49 -20.11
C GLN A 167 11.71 -31.42 -21.18
N GLU A 168 10.85 -32.22 -21.81
CA GLU A 168 11.18 -33.12 -22.90
C GLU A 168 10.92 -32.51 -24.29
N ASN A 169 10.59 -31.20 -24.38
CA ASN A 169 10.14 -30.52 -25.60
C ASN A 169 8.94 -31.21 -26.30
N ARG A 170 8.00 -31.72 -25.50
CA ARG A 170 6.79 -32.41 -25.96
C ARG A 170 5.55 -31.60 -25.62
N PRO A 171 4.45 -31.73 -26.39
CA PRO A 171 3.19 -31.07 -26.09
C PRO A 171 2.51 -31.74 -24.89
N VAL A 172 1.65 -31.02 -24.16
CA VAL A 172 0.87 -31.56 -23.04
C VAL A 172 -0.09 -32.68 -23.49
N THR A 173 -0.50 -32.71 -24.74
CA THR A 173 -1.34 -33.74 -25.35
C THR A 173 -0.69 -35.12 -25.39
N ASP A 174 0.61 -35.23 -25.13
CA ASP A 174 1.26 -36.53 -24.96
C ASP A 174 0.96 -37.17 -23.60
N HIS A 175 0.55 -36.41 -22.62
CA HIS A 175 0.11 -36.86 -21.29
C HIS A 175 -1.42 -36.88 -21.15
N LEU A 176 -2.13 -35.92 -21.79
CA LEU A 176 -3.59 -35.83 -21.74
C LEU A 176 -4.19 -36.29 -23.06
N ASP A 177 -5.04 -37.30 -22.99
CA ASP A 177 -5.74 -37.80 -24.16
C ASP A 177 -6.78 -36.79 -24.72
N GLU A 178 -7.29 -37.05 -25.89
CA GLU A 178 -8.26 -36.19 -26.56
C GLU A 178 -9.54 -36.00 -25.72
N GLN A 179 -9.97 -37.03 -25.01
CA GLN A 179 -11.16 -36.96 -24.16
C GLN A 179 -10.93 -35.96 -22.97
N ALA A 180 -9.75 -36.00 -22.35
CA ALA A 180 -9.35 -35.09 -21.30
C ALA A 180 -9.30 -33.62 -21.81
N VAL A 181 -8.70 -33.40 -22.99
CA VAL A 181 -8.59 -32.10 -23.62
C VAL A 181 -9.99 -31.54 -23.96
N GLN A 182 -10.89 -32.32 -24.51
CA GLN A 182 -12.27 -31.93 -24.79
C GLN A 182 -13.05 -31.67 -23.50
N GLY A 183 -12.86 -32.48 -22.47
CA GLY A 183 -13.47 -32.25 -21.16
C GLY A 183 -13.09 -30.92 -20.56
N LEU A 184 -11.81 -30.55 -20.58
CA LEU A 184 -11.31 -29.25 -20.12
C LEU A 184 -11.93 -28.10 -20.90
N LYS A 185 -11.99 -28.18 -22.21
CA LYS A 185 -12.57 -27.20 -23.11
C LYS A 185 -14.05 -26.91 -22.79
N GLN A 186 -14.81 -27.92 -22.41
CA GLN A 186 -16.24 -27.84 -22.18
C GLN A 186 -16.63 -27.24 -20.81
N ILE A 187 -15.72 -27.19 -19.82
CA ILE A 187 -16.04 -26.78 -18.45
C ILE A 187 -16.73 -25.41 -18.42
N HIS A 188 -16.17 -24.41 -19.09
CA HIS A 188 -16.75 -23.06 -19.10
C HIS A 188 -18.17 -23.05 -19.67
N GLN A 189 -18.36 -23.65 -20.85
CA GLN A 189 -19.66 -23.64 -21.54
C GLN A 189 -20.73 -24.34 -20.72
N GLN A 190 -20.40 -25.47 -20.11
CA GLN A 190 -21.33 -26.23 -19.28
C GLN A 190 -21.73 -25.46 -18.00
N LEU A 191 -20.81 -24.72 -17.38
CA LEU A 191 -21.12 -23.86 -16.24
C LEU A 191 -21.98 -22.66 -16.66
N TYR A 192 -21.72 -22.09 -17.84
CA TYR A 192 -22.49 -20.99 -18.41
C TYR A 192 -23.93 -21.41 -18.72
N ASP A 193 -24.13 -22.52 -19.41
CA ASP A 193 -25.45 -23.05 -19.78
C ASP A 193 -26.30 -23.37 -18.54
N ARG A 194 -25.68 -23.84 -17.48
CA ARG A 194 -26.33 -24.10 -16.18
C ARG A 194 -26.46 -22.86 -15.30
N GLN A 195 -26.06 -21.70 -15.76
CA GLN A 195 -26.09 -20.41 -15.03
C GLN A 195 -25.36 -20.43 -13.68
N LEU A 196 -24.30 -21.22 -13.56
CA LEU A 196 -23.56 -21.43 -12.31
C LEU A 196 -22.59 -20.28 -11.95
N TYR A 197 -22.49 -19.25 -12.79
CA TYR A 197 -21.75 -18.01 -12.49
C TYR A 197 -22.56 -16.97 -11.72
N ARG A 198 -23.79 -17.28 -11.32
CA ARG A 198 -24.67 -16.35 -10.59
C ARG A 198 -24.71 -16.66 -9.09
N GLY A 199 -25.06 -15.64 -8.30
CA GLY A 199 -25.17 -15.74 -6.83
C GLY A 199 -23.83 -15.96 -6.11
N LEU A 200 -23.89 -16.31 -4.85
CA LEU A 200 -22.71 -16.46 -3.99
C LEU A 200 -21.79 -17.60 -4.47
N GLY A 201 -22.34 -18.72 -4.88
CA GLY A 201 -21.57 -19.82 -5.47
C GLY A 201 -20.91 -19.43 -6.80
N GLY A 202 -21.52 -18.49 -7.53
CA GLY A 202 -21.00 -17.98 -8.80
C GLY A 202 -19.64 -17.28 -8.65
N GLN A 203 -19.40 -16.60 -7.55
CA GLN A 203 -18.10 -15.97 -7.29
C GLN A 203 -16.97 -17.01 -7.22
N LEU A 204 -17.20 -18.12 -6.54
CA LEU A 204 -16.23 -19.22 -6.48
C LEU A 204 -15.99 -19.84 -7.85
N MET A 205 -17.06 -20.02 -8.65
CA MET A 205 -16.92 -20.57 -10.01
C MET A 205 -16.14 -19.64 -10.92
N ARG A 206 -16.41 -18.33 -10.88
CA ARG A 206 -15.65 -17.32 -11.65
C ARG A 206 -14.16 -17.36 -11.32
N GLN A 207 -13.81 -17.39 -10.04
CA GLN A 207 -12.43 -17.49 -9.61
C GLN A 207 -11.77 -18.78 -10.09
N ALA A 208 -12.42 -19.93 -9.87
CA ALA A 208 -11.87 -21.23 -10.26
C ALA A 208 -11.64 -21.33 -11.78
N VAL A 209 -12.60 -20.84 -12.58
CA VAL A 209 -12.47 -20.86 -14.05
C VAL A 209 -11.44 -19.84 -14.53
N CYS A 210 -11.28 -18.69 -13.90
CA CYS A 210 -10.16 -17.79 -14.21
C CYS A 210 -8.80 -18.46 -13.96
N VAL A 211 -8.65 -19.18 -12.85
CA VAL A 211 -7.44 -20.01 -12.61
C VAL A 211 -7.28 -21.09 -13.68
N LEU A 212 -8.37 -21.73 -14.06
CA LEU A 212 -8.35 -22.74 -15.15
C LEU A 212 -7.87 -22.13 -16.46
N ILE A 213 -8.42 -20.98 -16.87
CA ILE A 213 -8.02 -20.27 -18.08
C ILE A 213 -6.54 -19.93 -18.06
N GLU A 214 -6.05 -19.39 -16.93
CA GLU A 214 -4.63 -19.09 -16.75
C GLU A 214 -3.76 -20.33 -16.96
N LYS A 215 -4.06 -21.42 -16.25
CA LYS A 215 -3.23 -22.64 -16.28
C LYS A 215 -3.29 -23.35 -17.63
N LEU A 216 -4.46 -23.43 -18.27
CA LEU A 216 -4.60 -24.02 -19.59
C LEU A 216 -3.92 -23.20 -20.68
N SER A 217 -3.96 -21.87 -20.59
CA SER A 217 -3.22 -20.99 -21.50
C SER A 217 -1.71 -21.14 -21.33
N LEU A 218 -1.22 -21.16 -20.07
CA LEU A 218 0.19 -21.44 -19.76
C LEU A 218 0.63 -22.86 -20.21
N SER A 219 -0.28 -23.79 -20.24
CA SER A 219 -0.05 -25.17 -20.72
C SER A 219 -0.09 -25.29 -22.24
N LYS A 220 -0.28 -24.19 -22.96
CA LYS A 220 -0.34 -24.14 -24.44
C LYS A 220 -1.33 -25.15 -25.01
N MET A 221 -2.52 -25.23 -24.39
CA MET A 221 -3.58 -26.12 -24.91
C MET A 221 -3.92 -25.79 -26.36
N PRO A 222 -4.24 -26.79 -27.20
CA PRO A 222 -4.42 -26.59 -28.65
C PRO A 222 -5.79 -25.98 -28.99
N PHE A 223 -6.10 -24.82 -28.41
CA PHE A 223 -7.40 -24.14 -28.58
C PHE A 223 -7.34 -22.90 -29.46
N ARG A 224 -6.23 -22.64 -30.13
CA ARG A 224 -6.09 -21.49 -31.03
C ARG A 224 -7.14 -21.56 -32.17
N GLY A 225 -7.92 -20.48 -32.32
CA GLY A 225 -9.01 -20.41 -33.30
C GLY A 225 -10.30 -21.13 -32.90
N ASP A 226 -10.36 -21.66 -31.68
CA ASP A 226 -11.56 -22.28 -31.15
C ASP A 226 -12.47 -21.25 -30.43
N THR A 227 -13.79 -21.44 -30.54
CA THR A 227 -14.79 -20.55 -29.90
C THR A 227 -14.72 -20.56 -28.36
N VAL A 228 -14.05 -21.52 -27.74
CA VAL A 228 -13.83 -21.51 -26.29
C VAL A 228 -13.06 -20.28 -25.84
N ILE A 229 -12.17 -19.75 -26.67
CA ILE A 229 -11.39 -18.54 -26.38
C ILE A 229 -12.31 -17.32 -26.20
N ASP A 230 -13.32 -17.17 -27.05
CA ASP A 230 -14.30 -16.09 -26.94
C ASP A 230 -15.10 -16.21 -25.63
N GLY A 231 -15.47 -17.43 -25.23
CA GLY A 231 -16.15 -17.69 -23.97
C GLY A 231 -15.28 -17.36 -22.75
N TRP A 232 -14.01 -17.67 -22.79
CA TRP A 232 -13.04 -17.33 -21.73
C TRP A 232 -12.82 -15.82 -21.65
N GLN A 233 -12.66 -15.15 -22.78
CA GLN A 233 -12.54 -13.69 -22.85
C GLN A 233 -13.79 -13.01 -22.28
N TRP A 234 -14.99 -13.52 -22.65
CA TRP A 234 -16.24 -13.03 -22.10
C TRP A 234 -16.28 -13.17 -20.58
N LEU A 235 -15.90 -14.33 -20.02
CA LEU A 235 -15.91 -14.54 -18.55
C LEU A 235 -14.99 -13.59 -17.82
N ILE A 236 -13.79 -13.36 -18.33
CA ILE A 236 -12.83 -12.43 -17.78
C ILE A 236 -13.41 -11.01 -17.76
N ASN A 237 -13.92 -10.54 -18.90
CA ASN A 237 -14.51 -9.21 -19.03
C ASN A 237 -15.73 -9.02 -18.14
N ASP A 238 -16.62 -10.01 -18.10
CA ASP A 238 -17.82 -9.98 -17.26
C ASP A 238 -17.47 -9.99 -15.76
N THR A 239 -16.45 -10.72 -15.38
CA THR A 239 -15.93 -10.72 -13.99
C THR A 239 -15.37 -9.35 -13.60
N LEU A 240 -14.58 -8.72 -14.46
CA LEU A 240 -14.02 -7.38 -14.21
C LEU A 240 -15.09 -6.29 -14.14
N ARG A 241 -16.16 -6.38 -14.95
CA ARG A 241 -17.30 -5.44 -14.88
C ARG A 241 -18.09 -5.57 -13.58
N HIS A 242 -18.19 -6.73 -13.01
CA HIS A 242 -19.05 -7.01 -11.86
C HIS A 242 -18.27 -7.14 -10.53
N LEU A 243 -17.04 -6.64 -10.45
CA LEU A 243 -16.23 -6.64 -9.22
C LEU A 243 -16.93 -5.92 -8.05
N HIS A 244 -17.76 -4.92 -8.32
CA HIS A 244 -18.53 -4.19 -7.30
C HIS A 244 -19.56 -5.08 -6.58
N LEU A 245 -20.05 -6.15 -7.22
CA LEU A 245 -20.98 -7.12 -6.63
C LEU A 245 -20.29 -8.14 -5.73
N ILE A 246 -18.95 -8.19 -5.75
CA ILE A 246 -18.16 -9.13 -4.98
C ILE A 246 -17.84 -8.52 -3.61
N SER A 247 -17.89 -9.36 -2.54
CA SER A 247 -17.55 -8.91 -1.20
C SER A 247 -16.12 -8.34 -1.16
N SER A 248 -15.90 -7.28 -0.38
CA SER A 248 -14.60 -6.61 -0.28
C SER A 248 -13.47 -7.57 0.09
N HIS A 249 -13.77 -8.59 0.90
CA HIS A 249 -12.82 -9.62 1.32
C HIS A 249 -12.28 -10.47 0.14
N SER A 250 -13.13 -10.84 -0.82
CA SER A 250 -12.76 -11.70 -1.95
C SER A 250 -12.42 -10.92 -3.22
N ARG A 251 -12.68 -9.61 -3.24
CA ARG A 251 -12.57 -8.78 -4.44
C ARG A 251 -11.15 -8.73 -5.01
N GLN A 252 -10.15 -8.58 -4.16
CA GLN A 252 -8.77 -8.52 -4.62
C GLN A 252 -8.33 -9.84 -5.26
N GLN A 253 -8.65 -10.97 -4.62
CA GLN A 253 -8.32 -12.30 -5.14
C GLN A 253 -9.01 -12.57 -6.50
N MET A 254 -10.27 -12.16 -6.64
CA MET A 254 -11.00 -12.27 -7.90
C MET A 254 -10.40 -11.41 -9.01
N LYS A 255 -10.05 -10.17 -8.68
CA LYS A 255 -9.40 -9.23 -9.60
C LYS A 255 -8.07 -9.79 -10.09
N ASP A 256 -7.24 -10.29 -9.18
CA ASP A 256 -5.95 -10.88 -9.52
C ASP A 256 -6.09 -12.12 -10.40
N ALA A 257 -7.06 -13.00 -10.10
CA ALA A 257 -7.33 -14.18 -10.91
C ALA A 257 -7.78 -13.83 -12.34
N ALA A 258 -8.69 -12.86 -12.48
CA ALA A 258 -9.17 -12.42 -13.80
C ALA A 258 -8.06 -11.76 -14.64
N VAL A 259 -7.22 -10.94 -14.00
CA VAL A 259 -6.10 -10.26 -14.68
C VAL A 259 -5.00 -11.24 -15.08
N SER A 260 -4.68 -12.22 -14.24
CA SER A 260 -3.71 -13.28 -14.55
C SER A 260 -4.21 -14.19 -15.68
N ALA A 261 -5.50 -14.52 -15.67
CA ALA A 261 -6.14 -15.27 -16.74
C ALA A 261 -6.06 -14.53 -18.08
N LEU A 262 -6.33 -13.21 -18.08
CA LEU A 262 -6.23 -12.38 -19.27
C LEU A 262 -4.81 -12.36 -19.83
N ALA A 263 -3.82 -12.13 -18.98
CA ALA A 263 -2.42 -12.08 -19.40
C ALA A 263 -1.98 -13.38 -20.08
N ALA A 264 -2.32 -14.54 -19.51
CA ALA A 264 -1.99 -15.83 -20.06
C ALA A 264 -2.76 -16.12 -21.36
N LEU A 265 -4.06 -15.81 -21.38
CA LEU A 265 -4.92 -15.98 -22.57
C LEU A 265 -4.39 -15.19 -23.76
N CYS A 266 -4.13 -13.89 -23.54
CA CYS A 266 -3.63 -13.00 -24.60
C CYS A 266 -2.26 -13.46 -25.12
N SER A 267 -1.37 -13.82 -24.21
CA SER A 267 -0.01 -14.24 -24.57
C SER A 267 0.02 -15.50 -25.44
N GLU A 268 -0.88 -16.47 -25.19
CA GLU A 268 -0.90 -17.72 -25.93
C GLU A 268 -1.73 -17.64 -27.22
N TYR A 269 -2.91 -17.01 -27.20
CA TYR A 269 -3.89 -17.18 -28.28
C TYR A 269 -4.04 -15.99 -29.22
N TYR A 270 -3.60 -14.76 -28.82
CA TYR A 270 -3.82 -13.53 -29.59
C TYR A 270 -2.63 -13.09 -30.45
N MET A 271 -1.55 -13.85 -30.42
CA MET A 271 -0.39 -13.62 -31.28
C MET A 271 -0.65 -14.26 -32.66
N LYS A 272 -0.66 -13.48 -33.72
CA LYS A 272 -0.83 -13.96 -35.09
C LYS A 272 0.50 -14.48 -35.69
N GLU A 273 1.53 -13.66 -35.57
CA GLU A 273 2.91 -13.99 -35.91
C GLU A 273 3.82 -13.65 -34.74
N PRO A 274 5.05 -14.18 -34.67
CA PRO A 274 5.97 -13.89 -33.56
C PRO A 274 6.13 -12.38 -33.34
N GLY A 275 5.64 -11.89 -32.20
CA GLY A 275 5.70 -10.47 -31.83
C GLY A 275 4.63 -9.58 -32.45
N GLU A 276 3.63 -10.12 -33.16
CA GLU A 276 2.55 -9.35 -33.79
C GLU A 276 1.17 -9.86 -33.38
N ALA A 277 0.31 -8.92 -33.01
CA ALA A 277 -1.09 -9.20 -32.68
C ALA A 277 -1.94 -9.38 -33.94
N ASP A 278 -3.08 -10.07 -33.79
CA ASP A 278 -4.17 -9.93 -34.75
C ASP A 278 -4.73 -8.50 -34.64
N PRO A 279 -4.71 -7.69 -35.72
CA PRO A 279 -5.12 -6.28 -35.65
C PRO A 279 -6.59 -6.08 -35.22
N ALA A 280 -7.49 -7.01 -35.59
CA ALA A 280 -8.90 -6.91 -35.25
C ALA A 280 -9.12 -7.15 -33.74
N ILE A 281 -8.48 -8.17 -33.20
CA ILE A 281 -8.52 -8.49 -31.76
C ILE A 281 -7.88 -7.36 -30.94
N GLN A 282 -6.72 -6.83 -31.39
CA GLN A 282 -6.04 -5.71 -30.74
C GLN A 282 -6.93 -4.47 -30.65
N GLU A 283 -7.54 -4.09 -31.78
CA GLU A 283 -8.41 -2.91 -31.86
C GLU A 283 -9.63 -3.06 -30.95
N GLU A 284 -10.33 -4.18 -31.05
CA GLU A 284 -11.52 -4.46 -30.25
C GLU A 284 -11.21 -4.45 -28.74
N LEU A 285 -10.18 -5.17 -28.33
CA LEU A 285 -9.79 -5.33 -26.91
C LEU A 285 -9.40 -3.97 -26.29
N ILE A 286 -8.52 -3.23 -26.95
CA ILE A 286 -8.02 -1.96 -26.43
C ILE A 286 -9.13 -0.92 -26.41
N THR A 287 -9.95 -0.81 -27.46
CA THR A 287 -11.07 0.13 -27.51
C THR A 287 -12.08 -0.15 -26.41
N GLN A 288 -12.45 -1.41 -26.24
CA GLN A 288 -13.35 -1.84 -25.17
C GLN A 288 -12.80 -1.50 -23.77
N TYR A 289 -11.55 -1.82 -23.51
CA TYR A 289 -10.93 -1.61 -22.18
C TYR A 289 -10.75 -0.12 -21.87
N LEU A 290 -10.41 0.69 -22.85
CA LEU A 290 -10.35 2.15 -22.68
C LEU A 290 -11.73 2.78 -22.42
N ALA A 291 -12.79 2.25 -23.02
CA ALA A 291 -14.15 2.69 -22.72
C ALA A 291 -14.54 2.39 -21.26
N GLU A 292 -14.16 1.22 -20.75
CA GLU A 292 -14.42 0.83 -19.35
C GLU A 292 -13.65 1.65 -18.31
N LEU A 293 -12.56 2.33 -18.69
CA LEU A 293 -11.87 3.27 -17.80
C LEU A 293 -12.72 4.49 -17.41
N ARG A 294 -13.81 4.76 -18.16
CA ARG A 294 -14.78 5.82 -17.89
C ARG A 294 -16.05 5.32 -17.22
N ASN A 295 -16.08 4.04 -16.83
CA ASN A 295 -17.24 3.45 -16.17
C ASN A 295 -17.56 4.19 -14.87
N PRO A 296 -18.83 4.45 -14.53
CA PRO A 296 -19.22 5.10 -13.27
C PRO A 296 -18.86 4.26 -12.02
N GLU A 297 -18.69 2.94 -12.18
CA GLU A 297 -18.31 2.05 -11.09
C GLU A 297 -16.79 2.02 -10.89
N GLU A 298 -16.30 2.47 -9.72
CA GLU A 298 -14.88 2.53 -9.41
C GLU A 298 -14.19 1.17 -9.58
N MET A 299 -14.81 0.08 -9.11
CA MET A 299 -14.20 -1.25 -9.16
C MET A 299 -14.03 -1.76 -10.59
N THR A 300 -14.91 -1.37 -11.49
CA THR A 300 -14.78 -1.66 -12.92
C THR A 300 -13.57 -0.95 -13.52
N ARG A 301 -13.38 0.34 -13.20
CA ARG A 301 -12.18 1.10 -13.61
C ARG A 301 -10.90 0.43 -13.08
N CYS A 302 -10.89 -0.02 -11.81
CA CYS A 302 -9.77 -0.77 -11.22
C CYS A 302 -9.44 -2.02 -12.02
N GLY A 303 -10.46 -2.84 -12.30
CA GLY A 303 -10.27 -4.10 -13.01
C GLY A 303 -9.71 -3.90 -14.41
N PHE A 304 -10.26 -2.99 -15.21
CA PHE A 304 -9.80 -2.75 -16.56
C PHE A 304 -8.48 -1.96 -16.64
N SER A 305 -8.17 -1.12 -15.66
CA SER A 305 -6.83 -0.53 -15.53
C SER A 305 -5.76 -1.61 -15.38
N LEU A 306 -5.95 -2.54 -14.45
CA LEU A 306 -5.02 -3.65 -14.25
C LEU A 306 -5.00 -4.62 -15.43
N ALA A 307 -6.13 -4.81 -16.11
CA ALA A 307 -6.20 -5.61 -17.33
C ALA A 307 -5.33 -5.02 -18.44
N LEU A 308 -5.44 -3.71 -18.69
CA LEU A 308 -4.54 -3.02 -19.63
C LEU A 308 -3.07 -3.15 -19.24
N GLY A 309 -2.78 -3.03 -17.94
CA GLY A 309 -1.44 -3.22 -17.39
C GLY A 309 -0.89 -4.63 -17.56
N ALA A 310 -1.73 -5.62 -17.75
CA ALA A 310 -1.35 -7.02 -17.89
C ALA A 310 -1.23 -7.49 -19.35
N LEU A 311 -1.58 -6.65 -20.33
CA LEU A 311 -1.47 -7.00 -21.72
C LEU A 311 -0.01 -7.25 -22.13
N PRO A 312 0.26 -8.28 -22.94
CA PRO A 312 1.60 -8.52 -23.47
C PRO A 312 2.02 -7.40 -24.43
N GLY A 313 3.33 -7.18 -24.57
CA GLY A 313 3.90 -6.08 -25.35
C GLY A 313 3.44 -6.02 -26.80
N PHE A 314 3.25 -7.17 -27.45
CA PHE A 314 2.79 -7.21 -28.85
C PHE A 314 1.37 -6.65 -29.04
N LEU A 315 0.50 -6.72 -28.03
CA LEU A 315 -0.83 -6.09 -28.03
C LEU A 315 -0.79 -4.58 -27.77
N LEU A 316 0.27 -4.07 -27.16
CA LEU A 316 0.47 -2.65 -26.90
C LEU A 316 1.19 -1.93 -28.04
N LYS A 317 1.88 -2.68 -28.92
CA LYS A 317 2.66 -2.15 -30.03
C LYS A 317 1.76 -1.36 -31.01
N GLY A 318 2.13 -0.09 -31.26
CA GLY A 318 1.34 0.81 -32.11
C GLY A 318 0.09 1.42 -31.42
N ARG A 319 -0.12 1.10 -30.13
CA ARG A 319 -1.25 1.60 -29.34
C ARG A 319 -0.86 2.17 -27.97
N LEU A 320 0.42 2.21 -27.68
CA LEU A 320 0.95 2.56 -26.36
C LEU A 320 0.51 3.95 -25.91
N GLN A 321 0.60 4.95 -26.78
CA GLN A 321 0.20 6.33 -26.46
C GLN A 321 -1.28 6.42 -26.09
N GLN A 322 -2.13 5.71 -26.82
CA GLN A 322 -3.58 5.68 -26.56
C GLN A 322 -3.88 5.06 -25.19
N VAL A 323 -3.23 3.96 -24.85
CA VAL A 323 -3.38 3.26 -23.57
C VAL A 323 -2.87 4.12 -22.40
N LEU A 324 -1.68 4.70 -22.54
CA LEU A 324 -1.11 5.58 -21.51
C LEU A 324 -1.97 6.82 -21.29
N THR A 325 -2.52 7.41 -22.34
CA THR A 325 -3.44 8.56 -22.23
C THR A 325 -4.71 8.20 -21.46
N GLY A 326 -5.31 7.05 -21.74
CA GLY A 326 -6.47 6.55 -21.01
C GLY A 326 -6.19 6.31 -19.54
N LEU A 327 -5.08 5.66 -19.20
CA LEU A 327 -4.67 5.40 -17.82
C LEU A 327 -4.29 6.68 -17.07
N ARG A 328 -3.65 7.64 -17.71
CA ARG A 328 -3.38 8.96 -17.13
C ARG A 328 -4.66 9.70 -16.76
N ALA A 329 -5.71 9.59 -17.57
CA ALA A 329 -7.01 10.18 -17.24
C ALA A 329 -7.60 9.56 -15.95
N VAL A 330 -7.42 8.25 -15.74
CA VAL A 330 -7.85 7.57 -14.49
C VAL A 330 -7.07 8.03 -13.27
N THR A 331 -5.81 8.38 -13.43
CA THR A 331 -4.96 8.84 -12.31
C THR A 331 -5.20 10.30 -11.92
N HIS A 332 -5.87 11.07 -12.78
CA HIS A 332 -6.20 12.47 -12.49
C HIS A 332 -7.36 12.59 -11.50
N THR A 333 -7.24 13.49 -10.54
CA THR A 333 -8.30 13.77 -9.57
C THR A 333 -9.24 14.83 -10.12
N SER A 334 -10.50 14.48 -10.38
CA SER A 334 -11.57 15.42 -10.70
C SER A 334 -12.49 15.61 -9.48
N PRO A 335 -13.26 16.71 -9.40
CA PRO A 335 -14.25 16.89 -8.33
C PRO A 335 -15.29 15.78 -8.25
N GLU A 336 -15.61 15.14 -9.37
CA GLU A 336 -16.58 14.05 -9.47
C GLU A 336 -16.02 12.72 -8.96
N ASP A 337 -14.71 12.50 -9.11
CA ASP A 337 -14.02 11.24 -8.84
C ASP A 337 -13.08 11.29 -7.61
N VAL A 338 -13.19 12.32 -6.77
CA VAL A 338 -12.31 12.48 -5.59
C VAL A 338 -12.26 11.23 -4.72
N SER A 339 -13.41 10.56 -4.52
CA SER A 339 -13.52 9.34 -3.72
C SER A 339 -12.91 8.10 -4.37
N PHE A 340 -12.57 8.13 -5.66
CA PHE A 340 -12.10 6.96 -6.45
C PHE A 340 -10.59 6.72 -6.30
N ALA A 341 -10.13 6.65 -5.05
CA ALA A 341 -8.71 6.43 -4.72
C ALA A 341 -8.19 5.06 -5.19
N GLU A 342 -9.02 4.02 -5.16
CA GLU A 342 -8.61 2.68 -5.60
C GLU A 342 -8.38 2.64 -7.12
N SER A 343 -9.19 3.34 -7.91
CA SER A 343 -8.99 3.38 -9.35
C SER A 343 -7.72 4.16 -9.73
N ARG A 344 -7.41 5.26 -9.05
CA ARG A 344 -6.14 5.98 -9.24
C ARG A 344 -4.94 5.12 -8.89
N ARG A 345 -4.99 4.42 -7.74
CA ARG A 345 -3.96 3.45 -7.32
C ARG A 345 -3.72 2.39 -8.38
N ASP A 346 -4.77 1.76 -8.90
CA ASP A 346 -4.64 0.66 -9.85
C ASP A 346 -4.24 1.17 -11.25
N GLY A 347 -4.62 2.39 -11.62
CA GLY A 347 -4.13 3.08 -12.81
C GLY A 347 -2.62 3.32 -12.78
N LEU A 348 -2.07 3.77 -11.64
CA LEU A 348 -0.62 3.95 -11.45
C LEU A 348 0.14 2.63 -11.58
N LYS A 349 -0.35 1.56 -10.95
CA LYS A 349 0.25 0.23 -11.08
C LYS A 349 0.24 -0.27 -12.52
N ALA A 350 -0.84 0.00 -13.25
CA ALA A 350 -0.95 -0.36 -14.66
C ALA A 350 0.08 0.37 -15.53
N ILE A 351 0.24 1.68 -15.34
CA ILE A 351 1.26 2.49 -16.06
C ILE A 351 2.66 1.92 -15.83
N ALA A 352 3.04 1.67 -14.58
CA ALA A 352 4.36 1.13 -14.27
C ALA A 352 4.60 -0.24 -14.90
N ARG A 353 3.60 -1.13 -14.84
CA ARG A 353 3.70 -2.46 -15.42
C ARG A 353 3.79 -2.43 -16.94
N ILE A 354 3.04 -1.54 -17.60
CA ILE A 354 3.16 -1.32 -19.05
C ILE A 354 4.57 -0.87 -19.40
N CYS A 355 5.14 0.11 -18.71
CA CYS A 355 6.49 0.58 -18.94
C CYS A 355 7.52 -0.56 -18.84
N GLN A 356 7.39 -1.43 -17.84
CA GLN A 356 8.25 -2.61 -17.69
C GLN A 356 8.07 -3.62 -18.83
N THR A 357 6.84 -3.81 -19.29
CA THR A 357 6.52 -4.77 -20.38
C THR A 357 7.05 -4.32 -21.72
N VAL A 358 6.87 -3.05 -22.07
CA VAL A 358 7.29 -2.51 -23.37
C VAL A 358 8.77 -2.13 -23.39
N GLY A 359 9.37 -1.89 -22.23
CA GLY A 359 10.78 -1.48 -22.11
C GLY A 359 11.05 -0.08 -22.64
N VAL A 360 12.32 0.20 -22.95
CA VAL A 360 12.81 1.51 -23.41
C VAL A 360 13.40 1.38 -24.81
N LYS A 361 12.97 2.26 -25.74
CA LYS A 361 13.45 2.27 -27.12
C LYS A 361 13.34 3.68 -27.69
N ALA A 362 14.45 4.25 -28.12
CA ALA A 362 14.49 5.59 -28.70
C ALA A 362 13.63 5.72 -29.97
N GLY A 363 12.92 6.83 -30.11
CA GLY A 363 12.16 7.17 -31.31
C GLY A 363 10.96 6.28 -31.62
N ALA A 364 10.42 5.57 -30.63
CA ALA A 364 9.29 4.65 -30.80
C ALA A 364 8.19 4.90 -29.74
N PRO A 365 7.54 6.07 -29.71
CA PRO A 365 6.59 6.45 -28.65
C PRO A 365 5.36 5.56 -28.57
N ASP A 366 4.95 4.92 -29.66
CA ASP A 366 3.81 3.98 -29.71
C ASP A 366 4.20 2.52 -29.43
N GLU A 367 5.50 2.25 -29.20
CA GLU A 367 6.00 0.88 -28.95
C GLU A 367 6.68 0.72 -27.59
N ALA A 368 7.34 1.78 -27.09
CA ALA A 368 8.17 1.71 -25.88
C ALA A 368 8.23 3.06 -25.14
N VAL A 369 8.82 3.06 -23.95
CA VAL A 369 9.19 4.29 -23.25
C VAL A 369 10.34 4.95 -23.98
N CYS A 370 10.25 6.26 -24.23
CA CYS A 370 11.24 7.04 -24.95
C CYS A 370 11.18 8.53 -24.54
N GLY A 371 12.07 9.36 -25.11
CA GLY A 371 12.12 10.80 -24.82
C GLY A 371 10.82 11.54 -25.05
N GLU A 372 10.00 11.11 -26.00
CA GLU A 372 8.74 11.77 -26.37
C GLU A 372 7.60 11.52 -25.37
N ASN A 373 7.62 10.41 -24.61
CA ASN A 373 6.54 10.06 -23.70
C ASN A 373 6.92 10.03 -22.20
N VAL A 374 8.20 9.87 -21.88
CA VAL A 374 8.68 9.70 -20.50
C VAL A 374 8.32 10.87 -19.59
N SER A 375 8.41 12.10 -20.07
CA SER A 375 8.06 13.29 -19.27
C SER A 375 6.59 13.29 -18.87
N GLN A 376 5.70 12.87 -19.77
CA GLN A 376 4.26 12.77 -19.47
C GLN A 376 3.96 11.64 -18.48
N ILE A 377 4.68 10.53 -18.56
CA ILE A 377 4.55 9.42 -17.61
C ILE A 377 4.98 9.90 -16.21
N TYR A 378 6.15 10.51 -16.08
CA TYR A 378 6.63 11.06 -14.81
C TYR A 378 5.67 12.11 -14.25
N CYS A 379 5.13 13.00 -15.08
CA CYS A 379 4.14 13.99 -14.66
C CYS A 379 2.90 13.34 -14.02
N ALA A 380 2.38 12.28 -14.63
CA ALA A 380 1.22 11.56 -14.08
C ALA A 380 1.54 10.91 -12.73
N LEU A 381 2.70 10.26 -12.63
CA LEU A 381 3.12 9.59 -11.39
C LEU A 381 3.42 10.60 -10.27
N LEU A 382 4.14 11.67 -10.55
CA LEU A 382 4.47 12.73 -9.59
C LEU A 382 3.23 13.51 -9.13
N GLY A 383 2.27 13.76 -10.03
CA GLY A 383 1.02 14.43 -9.67
C GLY A 383 0.21 13.68 -8.61
N CYS A 384 0.34 12.36 -8.55
CA CYS A 384 -0.32 11.53 -7.55
C CYS A 384 0.39 11.52 -6.17
N MET A 385 1.58 12.10 -6.06
CA MET A 385 2.26 12.27 -4.77
C MET A 385 1.57 13.29 -3.86
N ASP A 386 0.74 14.16 -4.41
CA ASP A 386 -0.04 15.17 -3.69
C ASP A 386 -1.50 14.74 -3.41
N ASP A 387 -1.81 13.47 -3.61
CA ASP A 387 -3.13 12.93 -3.30
C ASP A 387 -3.29 12.69 -1.80
N TYR A 388 -4.01 13.57 -1.14
CA TYR A 388 -4.35 13.50 0.29
C TYR A 388 -5.86 13.34 0.51
N THR A 389 -6.53 12.68 -0.42
CA THR A 389 -7.97 12.39 -0.33
C THR A 389 -8.29 11.59 0.93
N THR A 390 -9.32 12.03 1.64
CA THR A 390 -9.85 11.37 2.84
C THR A 390 -11.31 10.99 2.66
N ASP A 391 -11.72 9.85 3.19
CA ASP A 391 -13.11 9.42 3.27
C ASP A 391 -13.40 8.74 4.61
N SER A 392 -14.54 8.04 4.72
CA SER A 392 -14.92 7.30 5.93
C SER A 392 -13.92 6.22 6.37
N ARG A 393 -13.01 5.80 5.49
CA ARG A 393 -11.93 4.83 5.75
C ARG A 393 -10.64 5.51 6.24
N GLY A 394 -10.60 6.83 6.26
CA GLY A 394 -9.43 7.63 6.64
C GLY A 394 -8.69 8.24 5.44
N ASP A 395 -7.37 8.36 5.51
CA ASP A 395 -6.51 8.87 4.43
C ASP A 395 -6.33 7.81 3.33
N VAL A 396 -7.29 7.75 2.41
CA VAL A 396 -7.25 6.83 1.25
C VAL A 396 -6.25 7.28 0.18
N GLY A 397 -5.89 8.56 0.15
CA GLY A 397 -4.81 9.09 -0.69
C GLY A 397 -3.45 8.42 -0.42
N THR A 398 -3.27 7.87 0.78
CA THR A 398 -2.09 7.05 1.12
C THR A 398 -1.90 5.88 0.16
N TRP A 399 -2.98 5.25 -0.29
CA TRP A 399 -2.89 4.13 -1.24
C TRP A 399 -2.40 4.59 -2.60
N VAL A 400 -2.84 5.77 -3.02
CA VAL A 400 -2.43 6.40 -4.28
C VAL A 400 -0.96 6.83 -4.20
N ARG A 401 -0.56 7.56 -3.15
CA ARG A 401 0.84 7.98 -2.95
C ARG A 401 1.78 6.78 -2.86
N LYS A 402 1.38 5.69 -2.18
CA LYS A 402 2.17 4.46 -2.10
C LYS A 402 2.39 3.83 -3.47
N ALA A 403 1.34 3.72 -4.28
CA ALA A 403 1.44 3.21 -5.65
C ALA A 403 2.30 4.13 -6.52
N ALA A 404 2.16 5.45 -6.38
CA ALA A 404 2.97 6.43 -7.11
C ALA A 404 4.46 6.28 -6.78
N MET A 405 4.84 6.17 -5.50
CA MET A 405 6.24 5.97 -5.10
C MET A 405 6.83 4.69 -5.69
N THR A 406 6.09 3.59 -5.62
CA THR A 406 6.53 2.31 -6.21
C THR A 406 6.69 2.43 -7.71
N SER A 407 5.73 3.04 -8.39
CA SER A 407 5.76 3.22 -9.86
C SER A 407 6.88 4.16 -10.31
N LEU A 408 7.15 5.23 -9.55
CA LEU A 408 8.28 6.13 -9.79
C LEU A 408 9.62 5.40 -9.64
N MET A 409 9.76 4.59 -8.60
CA MET A 409 10.95 3.76 -8.40
C MET A 409 11.13 2.78 -9.56
N ASP A 410 10.10 2.03 -9.92
CA ASP A 410 10.17 1.01 -10.98
C ASP A 410 10.54 1.62 -12.33
N LEU A 411 9.93 2.75 -12.69
CA LEU A 411 10.26 3.47 -13.94
C LEU A 411 11.70 4.02 -13.90
N THR A 412 12.10 4.63 -12.79
CA THR A 412 13.45 5.21 -12.67
C THR A 412 14.53 4.13 -12.73
N LEU A 413 14.31 2.97 -12.10
CA LEU A 413 15.22 1.83 -12.20
C LEU A 413 15.28 1.25 -13.61
N LEU A 414 14.15 1.19 -14.31
CA LEU A 414 14.09 0.75 -15.70
C LEU A 414 14.91 1.67 -16.61
N LEU A 415 14.71 2.98 -16.48
CA LEU A 415 15.45 3.98 -17.26
C LEU A 415 16.94 3.98 -16.92
N ALA A 416 17.30 3.90 -15.64
CA ALA A 416 18.70 3.87 -15.22
C ALA A 416 19.48 2.69 -15.85
N ARG A 417 18.82 1.55 -16.03
CA ARG A 417 19.42 0.37 -16.68
C ARG A 417 19.49 0.46 -18.20
N SER A 418 18.61 1.24 -18.82
CA SER A 418 18.41 1.24 -20.27
C SER A 418 18.92 2.52 -20.93
N GLN A 419 18.38 3.66 -20.53
CA GLN A 419 18.69 5.00 -21.05
C GLN A 419 18.66 6.03 -19.91
N PRO A 420 19.72 6.09 -19.09
CA PRO A 420 19.77 6.98 -17.91
C PRO A 420 19.65 8.47 -18.24
N GLU A 421 20.00 8.86 -19.47
CA GLU A 421 19.85 10.23 -19.99
C GLU A 421 18.39 10.72 -20.05
N LEU A 422 17.41 9.82 -20.01
CA LEU A 422 15.99 10.17 -19.95
C LEU A 422 15.55 10.58 -18.54
N ILE A 423 16.40 10.41 -17.53
CA ILE A 423 16.14 10.86 -16.16
C ILE A 423 16.69 12.29 -16.03
N GLU A 424 15.82 13.27 -16.21
CA GLU A 424 16.19 14.69 -16.07
C GLU A 424 16.49 15.06 -14.61
N ALA A 425 17.43 15.98 -14.40
CA ALA A 425 17.83 16.43 -13.06
C ALA A 425 16.67 16.94 -12.22
N HIS A 426 15.80 17.75 -12.79
CA HIS A 426 14.61 18.29 -12.12
C HIS A 426 13.62 17.16 -11.73
N THR A 427 13.45 16.17 -12.59
CA THR A 427 12.56 15.03 -12.31
C THR A 427 13.12 14.18 -11.17
N CYS A 428 14.42 13.87 -11.19
CA CYS A 428 15.08 13.13 -10.12
C CYS A 428 15.01 13.87 -8.78
N GLU A 429 15.26 15.18 -8.79
CA GLU A 429 15.11 16.02 -7.60
C GLU A 429 13.70 15.96 -7.01
N ARG A 430 12.67 16.13 -7.83
CA ARG A 430 11.28 16.03 -7.39
C ARG A 430 10.95 14.66 -6.80
N ILE A 431 11.38 13.57 -7.44
CA ILE A 431 11.17 12.21 -6.93
C ILE A 431 11.80 12.05 -5.56
N MET A 432 13.08 12.39 -5.41
CA MET A 432 13.80 12.23 -4.15
C MET A 432 13.19 13.09 -3.04
N CYS A 433 12.83 14.33 -3.32
CA CYS A 433 12.21 15.24 -2.37
C CYS A 433 10.81 14.79 -1.92
N CYS A 434 9.95 14.40 -2.87
CA CYS A 434 8.60 13.90 -2.53
C CYS A 434 8.68 12.61 -1.71
N VAL A 435 9.57 11.69 -2.04
CA VAL A 435 9.74 10.43 -1.29
C VAL A 435 10.31 10.71 0.11
N ALA A 436 11.28 11.62 0.24
CA ALA A 436 11.79 12.05 1.54
C ALA A 436 10.71 12.66 2.42
N GLN A 437 9.80 13.46 1.86
CA GLN A 437 8.63 13.98 2.57
C GLN A 437 7.76 12.85 3.13
N GLN A 438 7.44 11.87 2.29
CA GLN A 438 6.62 10.73 2.72
C GLN A 438 7.34 9.84 3.77
N ALA A 439 8.67 9.77 3.72
CA ALA A 439 9.49 9.11 4.75
C ALA A 439 9.52 9.85 6.09
N SER A 440 9.00 11.08 6.14
CA SER A 440 8.87 11.91 7.33
C SER A 440 7.43 11.97 7.87
N GLU A 441 6.46 11.28 7.25
CA GLU A 441 5.05 11.37 7.60
C GLU A 441 4.62 10.44 8.75
N LYS A 442 3.41 10.68 9.27
CA LYS A 442 2.89 10.13 10.54
C LYS A 442 2.51 8.64 10.51
N ILE A 443 2.23 8.07 9.34
CA ILE A 443 1.75 6.68 9.22
C ILE A 443 2.94 5.73 9.14
N ASP A 444 3.14 4.88 10.15
CA ASP A 444 4.33 4.06 10.34
C ASP A 444 4.67 3.15 9.14
N ARG A 445 3.70 2.37 8.68
CA ARG A 445 3.91 1.45 7.53
C ARG A 445 4.14 2.19 6.22
N PHE A 446 3.51 3.35 6.07
CA PHE A 446 3.67 4.19 4.89
C PHE A 446 5.05 4.88 4.89
N ARG A 447 5.47 5.42 6.04
CA ARG A 447 6.81 5.97 6.24
C ARG A 447 7.91 4.95 5.93
N ALA A 448 7.76 3.70 6.42
CA ALA A 448 8.70 2.62 6.14
C ALA A 448 8.79 2.28 4.65
N HIS A 449 7.67 2.27 3.95
CA HIS A 449 7.64 2.05 2.51
C HIS A 449 8.36 3.18 1.76
N ALA A 450 8.09 4.43 2.11
CA ALA A 450 8.76 5.59 1.52
C ALA A 450 10.28 5.57 1.76
N ALA A 451 10.71 5.23 2.98
CA ALA A 451 12.12 5.06 3.29
C ALA A 451 12.78 3.94 2.47
N SER A 452 12.09 2.82 2.29
CA SER A 452 12.56 1.72 1.43
C SER A 452 12.76 2.18 -0.03
N VAL A 453 11.81 2.94 -0.58
CA VAL A 453 11.92 3.51 -1.93
C VAL A 453 13.10 4.49 -2.01
N PHE A 454 13.20 5.41 -1.05
CA PHE A 454 14.29 6.39 -1.01
C PHE A 454 15.67 5.73 -0.99
N LEU A 455 15.87 4.74 -0.12
CA LEU A 455 17.13 4.02 0.02
C LEU A 455 17.43 3.13 -1.19
N THR A 456 16.42 2.53 -1.80
CA THR A 456 16.59 1.76 -3.04
C THR A 456 17.09 2.66 -4.18
N LEU A 457 16.50 3.85 -4.34
CA LEU A 457 16.94 4.82 -5.35
C LEU A 457 18.35 5.35 -5.07
N LEU A 458 18.66 5.65 -3.80
CA LEU A 458 19.98 6.16 -3.40
C LEU A 458 21.10 5.15 -3.67
N HIS A 459 20.87 3.90 -3.29
CA HIS A 459 21.89 2.84 -3.30
C HIS A 459 21.91 1.98 -4.56
N PHE A 460 21.04 2.26 -5.53
CA PHE A 460 21.12 1.58 -6.81
C PHE A 460 22.40 1.94 -7.55
N ASP A 461 23.15 0.92 -8.01
CA ASP A 461 24.51 1.09 -8.53
C ASP A 461 24.79 0.35 -9.86
N SER A 462 23.76 -0.18 -10.49
CA SER A 462 23.92 -1.01 -11.70
C SER A 462 23.12 -0.46 -12.90
N PRO A 463 23.45 0.70 -13.46
CA PRO A 463 24.32 1.80 -13.01
C PRO A 463 23.65 2.72 -11.97
N PRO A 464 24.42 3.60 -11.29
CA PRO A 464 23.85 4.58 -10.35
C PRO A 464 22.83 5.49 -11.03
N ILE A 465 21.74 5.83 -10.31
CA ILE A 465 20.73 6.76 -10.81
C ILE A 465 21.38 8.15 -10.97
N PRO A 466 21.28 8.79 -12.14
CA PRO A 466 21.87 10.10 -12.36
C PRO A 466 21.11 11.18 -11.56
N HIS A 467 21.80 12.29 -11.28
CA HIS A 467 21.24 13.52 -10.74
C HIS A 467 20.59 13.42 -9.33
N VAL A 468 20.87 12.37 -8.56
CA VAL A 468 20.41 12.31 -7.16
C VAL A 468 21.03 13.48 -6.38
N PRO A 469 20.22 14.44 -5.86
CA PRO A 469 20.75 15.60 -5.18
C PRO A 469 21.51 15.22 -3.91
N HIS A 470 22.67 15.83 -3.68
CA HIS A 470 23.51 15.61 -2.50
C HIS A 470 23.88 14.12 -2.26
N ARG A 471 24.08 13.33 -3.30
CA ARG A 471 24.35 11.89 -3.19
C ARG A 471 25.44 11.57 -2.19
N GLY A 472 26.57 12.25 -2.22
CA GLY A 472 27.71 11.97 -1.36
C GLY A 472 27.40 12.22 0.14
N GLU A 473 26.60 13.24 0.44
CA GLU A 473 26.11 13.52 1.80
C GLU A 473 25.05 12.49 2.23
N LEU A 474 24.15 12.12 1.32
CA LEU A 474 23.12 11.11 1.59
C LEU A 474 23.73 9.74 1.91
N GLU A 475 24.75 9.32 1.16
CA GLU A 475 25.44 8.04 1.40
C GLU A 475 26.19 8.02 2.75
N LYS A 476 26.62 9.17 3.26
CA LYS A 476 27.19 9.30 4.61
C LYS A 476 26.11 9.25 5.69
N LEU A 477 24.96 9.91 5.46
CA LEU A 477 23.84 9.92 6.40
C LEU A 477 23.12 8.56 6.48
N PHE A 478 23.05 7.86 5.36
CA PHE A 478 22.37 6.57 5.20
C PHE A 478 23.31 5.53 4.56
N PRO A 479 24.34 5.06 5.29
CA PRO A 479 25.26 4.07 4.74
C PRO A 479 24.52 2.74 4.45
N ARG A 480 25.01 2.00 3.46
CA ARG A 480 24.41 0.70 3.05
C ARG A 480 24.30 -0.32 4.19
N SER A 481 25.22 -0.28 5.15
CA SER A 481 25.19 -1.13 6.33
C SER A 481 23.96 -0.93 7.20
N ASP A 482 23.40 0.27 7.20
CA ASP A 482 22.27 0.66 8.05
C ASP A 482 20.92 0.37 7.42
N VAL A 483 20.86 0.15 6.10
CA VAL A 483 19.59 -0.06 5.36
C VAL A 483 18.77 -1.21 5.93
N ALA A 484 19.42 -2.32 6.30
CA ALA A 484 18.77 -3.49 6.86
C ALA A 484 18.59 -3.42 8.40
N SER A 485 19.31 -2.54 9.09
CA SER A 485 19.35 -2.46 10.56
C SER A 485 18.34 -1.48 11.14
N VAL A 486 17.87 -0.50 10.38
CA VAL A 486 16.93 0.54 10.83
C VAL A 486 15.47 0.09 10.61
N ASN A 487 14.70 0.07 11.69
CA ASN A 487 13.27 -0.15 11.60
C ASN A 487 12.54 1.18 11.34
N TRP A 488 12.28 1.48 10.07
CA TRP A 488 11.58 2.69 9.63
C TRP A 488 10.11 2.78 10.06
N SER A 489 9.50 1.68 10.48
CA SER A 489 8.17 1.71 11.10
C SER A 489 8.21 2.24 12.53
N ALA A 490 9.36 2.16 13.20
CA ALA A 490 9.53 2.63 14.58
C ALA A 490 9.87 4.14 14.59
N PRO A 491 9.01 5.00 15.16
CA PRO A 491 9.26 6.45 15.24
C PRO A 491 10.60 6.81 15.89
N SER A 492 11.00 6.07 16.92
CA SER A 492 12.27 6.27 17.65
C SER A 492 13.53 6.06 16.80
N GLN A 493 13.45 5.28 15.73
CA GLN A 493 14.57 5.04 14.82
C GLN A 493 14.48 5.89 13.55
N ALA A 494 13.28 6.08 13.02
CA ALA A 494 13.05 6.78 11.75
C ALA A 494 13.30 8.29 11.86
N PHE A 495 12.68 8.98 12.83
CA PHE A 495 12.74 10.44 12.91
C PHE A 495 14.14 10.99 13.17
N PRO A 496 14.98 10.43 14.04
CA PRO A 496 16.36 10.91 14.21
C PRO A 496 17.21 10.81 12.93
N ARG A 497 16.89 9.87 12.06
CA ARG A 497 17.60 9.68 10.78
C ARG A 497 17.12 10.66 9.72
N ILE A 498 15.81 10.71 9.49
CA ILE A 498 15.25 11.53 8.39
C ILE A 498 15.39 13.04 8.66
N THR A 499 15.35 13.45 9.93
CA THR A 499 15.49 14.86 10.32
C THR A 499 16.85 15.45 9.94
N GLN A 500 17.88 14.63 9.80
CA GLN A 500 19.21 15.07 9.35
C GLN A 500 19.19 15.67 7.94
N LEU A 501 18.21 15.30 7.10
CA LEU A 501 18.02 15.90 5.79
C LEU A 501 17.63 17.40 5.82
N LEU A 502 17.21 17.92 6.96
CA LEU A 502 16.97 19.37 7.11
C LEU A 502 18.23 20.21 6.90
N GLY A 503 19.42 19.62 7.10
CA GLY A 503 20.70 20.24 6.80
C GLY A 503 21.00 20.39 5.30
N LEU A 504 20.28 19.66 4.44
CA LEU A 504 20.45 19.69 2.98
C LEU A 504 19.39 20.62 2.35
N PRO A 505 19.78 21.74 1.71
CA PRO A 505 18.84 22.76 1.22
C PRO A 505 17.74 22.18 0.31
N THR A 506 18.07 21.28 -0.59
CA THR A 506 17.12 20.67 -1.53
C THR A 506 16.01 19.87 -0.83
N TYR A 507 16.32 19.16 0.26
CA TYR A 507 15.36 18.33 0.97
C TYR A 507 14.61 19.05 2.09
N ARG A 508 15.12 20.19 2.55
CA ARG A 508 14.63 20.90 3.76
C ARG A 508 13.14 21.16 3.73
N TYR A 509 12.62 21.74 2.66
CA TYR A 509 11.20 22.08 2.53
C TYR A 509 10.31 20.84 2.69
N HIS A 510 10.60 19.79 1.94
CA HIS A 510 9.78 18.59 1.91
C HIS A 510 9.86 17.78 3.21
N VAL A 511 11.03 17.63 3.76
CA VAL A 511 11.22 16.93 5.05
C VAL A 511 10.59 17.70 6.19
N LEU A 512 10.73 19.02 6.23
CA LEU A 512 10.10 19.87 7.25
C LEU A 512 8.57 19.79 7.15
N LEU A 513 8.01 19.81 5.95
CA LEU A 513 6.57 19.66 5.73
C LEU A 513 6.07 18.31 6.27
N GLY A 514 6.75 17.22 5.97
CA GLY A 514 6.41 15.88 6.50
C GLY A 514 6.52 15.80 8.02
N LEU A 515 7.55 16.41 8.61
CA LEU A 515 7.72 16.48 10.07
C LEU A 515 6.61 17.30 10.74
N VAL A 516 6.25 18.45 10.19
CA VAL A 516 5.15 19.29 10.69
C VAL A 516 3.84 18.51 10.75
N VAL A 517 3.50 17.78 9.71
CA VAL A 517 2.31 16.91 9.69
C VAL A 517 2.40 15.80 10.74
N SER A 518 3.58 15.27 10.99
CA SER A 518 3.83 14.20 11.98
C SER A 518 3.74 14.68 13.42
N LEU A 519 4.08 15.95 13.69
CA LEU A 519 3.87 16.58 15.00
C LEU A 519 2.37 16.67 15.37
N GLY A 520 1.48 16.69 14.39
CA GLY A 520 0.05 16.51 14.56
C GLY A 520 -0.42 15.04 14.52
N GLY A 521 0.49 14.08 14.71
CA GLY A 521 0.26 12.65 14.52
C GLY A 521 -0.81 12.01 15.40
N LEU A 522 -1.17 10.75 15.08
CA LEU A 522 -2.25 10.02 15.76
C LEU A 522 -1.77 9.29 17.01
N THR A 523 -0.48 9.01 17.14
CA THR A 523 0.10 8.26 18.25
C THR A 523 1.05 9.12 19.06
N GLU A 524 1.05 8.95 20.38
CA GLU A 524 1.97 9.63 21.29
C GLU A 524 3.44 9.38 20.92
N SER A 525 3.78 8.15 20.51
CA SER A 525 5.12 7.80 20.07
C SER A 525 5.57 8.61 18.85
N THR A 526 4.70 8.78 17.84
CA THR A 526 5.01 9.57 16.64
C THR A 526 5.23 11.04 17.01
N ILE A 527 4.33 11.64 17.80
CA ILE A 527 4.42 13.04 18.25
C ILE A 527 5.71 13.25 19.03
N ARG A 528 5.98 12.39 20.01
CA ARG A 528 7.15 12.50 20.89
C ARG A 528 8.47 12.45 20.11
N HIS A 529 8.66 11.45 19.25
CA HIS A 529 9.94 11.26 18.57
C HIS A 529 10.15 12.24 17.40
N SER A 530 9.09 12.67 16.71
CA SER A 530 9.20 13.70 15.69
C SER A 530 9.52 15.05 16.31
N THR A 531 8.87 15.40 17.43
CA THR A 531 9.13 16.63 18.19
C THR A 531 10.56 16.64 18.74
N GLN A 532 10.98 15.58 19.40
CA GLN A 532 12.32 15.48 19.95
C GLN A 532 13.39 15.63 18.86
N SER A 533 13.24 14.94 17.74
CA SER A 533 14.21 15.01 16.63
C SER A 533 14.30 16.41 16.01
N LEU A 534 13.15 17.09 15.87
CA LEU A 534 13.14 18.46 15.37
C LEU A 534 13.83 19.41 16.33
N PHE A 535 13.56 19.31 17.64
CA PHE A 535 14.22 20.15 18.65
C PHE A 535 15.71 19.90 18.78
N GLU A 536 16.16 18.65 18.67
CA GLU A 536 17.60 18.35 18.63
C GLU A 536 18.29 19.02 17.43
N TYR A 537 17.65 18.99 16.26
CA TYR A 537 18.14 19.71 15.09
C TYR A 537 18.16 21.22 15.34
N MET A 538 17.07 21.80 15.86
CA MET A 538 16.98 23.25 16.16
C MET A 538 18.05 23.72 17.16
N LYS A 539 18.34 22.94 18.20
CA LYS A 539 19.43 23.23 19.14
C LYS A 539 20.79 23.34 18.44
N GLY A 540 21.01 22.53 17.39
CA GLY A 540 22.24 22.59 16.61
C GLY A 540 22.42 23.86 15.78
N ILE A 541 21.33 24.53 15.42
CA ILE A 541 21.34 25.71 14.53
C ILE A 541 20.94 27.03 15.23
N GLN A 542 20.38 26.96 16.44
CA GLN A 542 19.82 28.15 17.11
C GLN A 542 20.83 29.31 17.37
N SER A 543 22.12 28.98 17.43
CA SER A 543 23.19 29.96 17.63
C SER A 543 23.78 30.51 16.31
N ASP A 544 23.37 29.98 15.17
CA ASP A 544 23.80 30.40 13.85
C ASP A 544 22.68 31.19 13.16
N PRO A 545 22.79 32.52 13.06
CA PRO A 545 21.74 33.35 12.46
C PRO A 545 21.43 33.01 11.01
N GLN A 546 22.43 32.55 10.23
CA GLN A 546 22.25 32.22 8.84
C GLN A 546 21.51 30.88 8.68
N ALA A 547 21.91 29.88 9.44
CA ALA A 547 21.24 28.56 9.42
C ALA A 547 19.80 28.68 9.93
N LEU A 548 19.60 29.40 11.04
CA LEU A 548 18.29 29.65 11.62
C LEU A 548 17.39 30.50 10.69
N GLY A 549 17.97 31.51 10.01
CA GLY A 549 17.27 32.33 9.01
C GLY A 549 16.81 31.49 7.82
N SER A 550 17.65 30.60 7.31
CA SER A 550 17.27 29.66 6.23
C SER A 550 16.16 28.72 6.67
N PHE A 551 16.25 28.17 7.88
CA PHE A 551 15.23 27.26 8.41
C PHE A 551 13.89 27.99 8.63
N SER A 552 13.91 29.13 9.28
CA SER A 552 12.72 29.97 9.54
C SER A 552 12.06 30.46 8.24
N GLY A 553 12.86 30.79 7.22
CA GLY A 553 12.37 31.15 5.89
C GLY A 553 11.63 29.98 5.24
N THR A 554 12.16 28.75 5.34
CA THR A 554 11.49 27.54 4.84
C THR A 554 10.18 27.28 5.61
N LEU A 555 10.17 27.45 6.93
CA LEU A 555 8.99 27.28 7.76
C LEU A 555 7.86 28.25 7.37
N LEU A 556 8.21 29.52 7.14
CA LEU A 556 7.26 30.54 6.67
C LEU A 556 6.76 30.25 5.25
N GLN A 557 7.63 29.73 4.37
CA GLN A 557 7.23 29.33 3.02
C GLN A 557 6.21 28.17 3.06
N ILE A 558 6.44 27.16 3.92
CA ILE A 558 5.47 26.07 4.12
C ILE A 558 4.14 26.63 4.61
N PHE A 559 4.15 27.61 5.52
CA PHE A 559 2.93 28.24 6.01
C PHE A 559 2.19 29.00 4.90
N GLU A 560 2.89 29.79 4.11
CA GLU A 560 2.32 30.56 3.00
C GLU A 560 1.70 29.67 1.93
N ASP A 561 2.40 28.60 1.53
CA ASP A 561 1.94 27.63 0.52
C ASP A 561 0.75 26.79 0.99
N ASN A 562 0.54 26.67 2.31
CA ASN A 562 -0.50 25.84 2.90
C ASN A 562 -1.53 26.65 3.73
N LEU A 563 -1.71 27.94 3.45
CA LEU A 563 -2.76 28.73 4.07
C LEU A 563 -4.13 28.09 3.83
N LEU A 564 -4.93 28.02 4.90
CA LEU A 564 -6.28 27.43 4.90
C LEU A 564 -6.33 25.91 4.58
N ASN A 565 -5.19 25.28 4.46
CA ASN A 565 -5.08 23.82 4.35
C ASN A 565 -4.92 23.21 5.77
N GLU A 566 -6.04 22.85 6.39
CA GLU A 566 -6.10 22.40 7.79
C GLU A 566 -5.23 21.17 8.09
N ARG A 567 -4.99 20.33 7.09
CA ARG A 567 -4.08 19.18 7.21
C ARG A 567 -2.65 19.59 7.58
N VAL A 568 -2.22 20.74 7.11
CA VAL A 568 -0.87 21.28 7.35
C VAL A 568 -0.89 22.45 8.33
N SER A 569 -1.80 23.40 8.16
CA SER A 569 -1.80 24.66 8.92
C SER A 569 -2.06 24.46 10.42
N VAL A 570 -2.93 23.52 10.80
CA VAL A 570 -3.21 23.26 12.23
C VAL A 570 -2.00 22.59 12.92
N PRO A 571 -1.39 21.51 12.38
CA PRO A 571 -0.13 20.98 12.91
C PRO A 571 1.00 22.02 12.91
N LEU A 572 1.06 22.88 11.90
CA LEU A 572 2.08 23.92 11.80
C LEU A 572 1.94 24.96 12.91
N LEU A 573 0.72 25.42 13.22
CA LEU A 573 0.47 26.32 14.35
C LEU A 573 0.91 25.70 15.68
N LYS A 574 0.66 24.41 15.89
CA LYS A 574 1.16 23.68 17.08
C LYS A 574 2.68 23.62 17.12
N THR A 575 3.30 23.35 15.96
CA THR A 575 4.76 23.34 15.84
C THR A 575 5.36 24.71 16.18
N LEU A 576 4.76 25.78 15.66
CA LEU A 576 5.17 27.16 15.93
C LEU A 576 5.04 27.52 17.41
N ASP A 577 3.94 27.15 18.06
CA ASP A 577 3.77 27.31 19.50
C ASP A 577 4.92 26.64 20.26
N HIS A 578 5.19 25.38 19.96
CA HIS A 578 6.28 24.64 20.61
C HIS A 578 7.65 25.27 20.40
N VAL A 579 8.02 25.64 19.18
CA VAL A 579 9.34 26.24 18.91
C VAL A 579 9.50 27.63 19.50
N LEU A 580 8.42 28.43 19.57
CA LEU A 580 8.42 29.73 20.22
C LEU A 580 8.55 29.59 21.75
N THR A 581 7.79 28.67 22.35
CA THR A 581 7.81 28.43 23.80
C THR A 581 9.17 27.93 24.30
N HIS A 582 9.86 27.12 23.46
CA HIS A 582 11.17 26.56 23.81
C HIS A 582 12.35 27.49 23.47
N GLY A 583 12.09 28.74 23.09
CA GLY A 583 13.14 29.73 22.82
C GLY A 583 14.01 29.46 21.59
N CYS A 584 13.51 28.66 20.65
CA CYS A 584 14.28 28.32 19.45
C CYS A 584 14.58 29.54 18.55
N PHE A 585 13.83 30.61 18.69
CA PHE A 585 13.99 31.86 17.95
C PHE A 585 14.39 33.07 18.82
N ASP A 586 14.95 32.83 20.01
CA ASP A 586 15.33 33.90 20.95
C ASP A 586 16.30 34.92 20.32
N ILE A 587 17.19 34.49 19.46
CA ILE A 587 18.10 35.38 18.75
C ILE A 587 17.38 36.42 17.90
N PHE A 588 16.16 36.13 17.42
CA PHE A 588 15.35 37.10 16.66
C PHE A 588 14.60 38.09 17.54
N THR A 589 14.58 37.91 18.86
CA THR A 589 13.96 38.85 19.80
C THR A 589 14.88 40.02 20.17
N THR A 590 16.12 39.98 19.74
CA THR A 590 17.09 41.05 19.98
C THR A 590 16.89 42.25 19.06
N GLU A 591 16.11 42.12 18.02
CA GLU A 591 15.86 43.12 16.99
C GLU A 591 14.36 43.47 16.94
N GLU A 592 14.06 44.79 16.93
CA GLU A 592 12.68 45.25 16.79
C GLU A 592 12.14 44.93 15.40
N ASP A 593 10.90 44.44 15.35
CA ASP A 593 10.19 44.09 14.12
C ASP A 593 11.00 43.16 13.17
N HIS A 594 11.64 42.13 13.75
CA HIS A 594 12.39 41.18 12.96
C HIS A 594 11.53 40.60 11.81
N PRO A 595 12.04 40.49 10.56
CA PRO A 595 11.27 40.10 9.38
C PRO A 595 10.53 38.76 9.52
N PHE A 596 11.12 37.79 10.21
CA PHE A 596 10.47 36.52 10.54
C PHE A 596 9.18 36.75 11.32
N ALA A 597 9.23 37.55 12.40
CA ALA A 597 8.10 37.81 13.28
C ALA A 597 6.99 38.60 12.57
N VAL A 598 7.35 39.56 11.75
CA VAL A 598 6.41 40.36 10.94
C VAL A 598 5.65 39.47 9.97
N LYS A 599 6.36 38.57 9.22
CA LYS A 599 5.73 37.70 8.26
C LYS A 599 4.88 36.62 8.96
N LEU A 600 5.37 36.05 10.08
CA LEU A 600 4.63 35.07 10.86
C LEU A 600 3.31 35.65 11.38
N LEU A 601 3.33 36.84 11.93
CA LEU A 601 2.14 37.56 12.39
C LEU A 601 1.10 37.72 11.28
N ALA A 602 1.53 38.16 10.10
CA ALA A 602 0.65 38.34 8.95
C ALA A 602 0.00 37.03 8.49
N LEU A 603 0.77 35.93 8.45
CA LEU A 603 0.28 34.62 8.08
C LEU A 603 -0.71 34.05 9.11
N CYS A 604 -0.40 34.17 10.42
CA CYS A 604 -1.30 33.75 11.49
C CYS A 604 -2.63 34.52 11.46
N LYS A 605 -2.61 35.83 11.24
CA LYS A 605 -3.83 36.65 11.11
C LYS A 605 -4.69 36.18 9.92
N LYS A 606 -4.06 35.83 8.77
CA LYS A 606 -4.77 35.31 7.58
C LYS A 606 -5.39 33.96 7.87
N GLU A 607 -4.65 33.05 8.51
CA GLU A 607 -5.08 31.68 8.78
C GLU A 607 -6.30 31.58 9.69
N ILE A 608 -6.35 32.43 10.76
CA ILE A 608 -7.47 32.37 11.72
C ILE A 608 -8.66 33.26 11.32
N LYS A 609 -8.52 34.10 10.29
CA LYS A 609 -9.55 35.04 9.87
C LYS A 609 -10.85 34.34 9.53
N ASN A 610 -11.94 34.70 10.21
CA ASN A 610 -13.27 34.09 10.06
C ASN A 610 -13.35 32.59 10.32
N SER A 611 -12.34 31.99 10.94
CA SER A 611 -12.35 30.56 11.27
C SER A 611 -13.47 30.24 12.25
N LYS A 612 -14.09 29.08 12.05
CA LYS A 612 -15.04 28.45 12.96
C LYS A 612 -14.44 27.23 13.67
N ASP A 613 -13.26 26.82 13.24
CA ASP A 613 -12.53 25.69 13.83
C ASP A 613 -11.90 26.10 15.16
N ILE A 614 -12.42 25.48 16.23
CA ILE A 614 -11.99 25.74 17.60
C ILE A 614 -10.51 25.35 17.79
N GLN A 615 -10.07 24.23 17.25
CA GLN A 615 -8.68 23.74 17.39
C GLN A 615 -7.69 24.70 16.71
N LYS A 616 -8.04 25.18 15.53
CA LYS A 616 -7.25 26.18 14.79
C LYS A 616 -7.14 27.49 15.59
N LEU A 617 -8.26 27.96 16.14
CA LEU A 617 -8.29 29.20 16.95
C LEU A 617 -7.45 29.03 18.22
N LEU A 618 -7.57 27.90 18.94
CA LEU A 618 -6.77 27.63 20.14
C LEU A 618 -5.27 27.58 19.83
N SER A 619 -4.88 26.91 18.75
CA SER A 619 -3.48 26.88 18.30
C SER A 619 -2.98 28.28 17.88
N GLY A 620 -3.84 29.06 17.23
CA GLY A 620 -3.55 30.44 16.86
C GLY A 620 -3.32 31.36 18.08
N ILE A 621 -4.13 31.22 19.13
CA ILE A 621 -3.94 31.96 20.41
C ILE A 621 -2.56 31.66 20.99
N ALA A 622 -2.16 30.38 21.05
CA ALA A 622 -0.86 30.01 21.59
C ALA A 622 0.30 30.60 20.78
N VAL A 623 0.20 30.62 19.45
CA VAL A 623 1.22 31.31 18.61
C VAL A 623 1.26 32.80 18.85
N PHE A 624 0.11 33.50 18.95
CA PHE A 624 0.12 34.94 19.26
C PHE A 624 0.71 35.24 20.63
N CYS A 625 0.42 34.41 21.64
CA CYS A 625 1.05 34.50 22.96
C CYS A 625 2.58 34.34 22.86
N GLY A 626 3.08 33.38 22.11
CA GLY A 626 4.51 33.23 21.86
C GLY A 626 5.13 34.38 21.09
N MET A 627 4.35 35.10 20.27
CA MET A 627 4.82 36.24 19.50
C MET A 627 4.97 37.55 20.32
N VAL A 628 4.39 37.58 21.50
CA VAL A 628 4.52 38.74 22.41
C VAL A 628 5.98 38.98 22.84
N GLN A 629 6.84 37.95 22.77
CA GLN A 629 8.26 38.10 23.09
C GLN A 629 9.04 38.97 22.08
N PHE A 630 8.56 39.12 20.83
CA PHE A 630 9.23 39.96 19.83
C PHE A 630 8.92 41.43 20.04
N PRO A 631 9.94 42.29 20.21
CA PRO A 631 9.75 43.74 20.46
C PRO A 631 9.25 44.46 19.21
N GLY A 632 8.74 45.69 19.42
CA GLY A 632 8.27 46.56 18.35
C GLY A 632 6.79 46.46 18.04
N ASP A 633 6.40 46.75 16.80
CA ASP A 633 5.00 46.70 16.36
C ASP A 633 4.42 45.30 16.36
N VAL A 634 5.27 44.27 16.15
CA VAL A 634 4.84 42.88 16.23
C VAL A 634 4.23 42.54 17.59
N ARG A 635 4.88 42.93 18.70
CA ARG A 635 4.35 42.77 20.06
C ARG A 635 2.99 43.44 20.22
N ARG A 636 2.91 44.70 19.80
CA ARG A 636 1.68 45.48 19.87
C ARG A 636 0.54 44.88 19.08
N GLN A 637 0.82 44.39 17.87
CA GLN A 637 -0.17 43.75 17.00
C GLN A 637 -0.59 42.38 17.50
N ALA A 638 0.31 41.61 18.11
CA ALA A 638 -0.01 40.30 18.73
C ALA A 638 -0.94 40.52 19.95
N LEU A 639 -0.63 41.48 20.82
CA LEU A 639 -1.49 41.85 21.95
C LEU A 639 -2.88 42.35 21.48
N LEU A 640 -2.92 43.15 20.42
CA LEU A 640 -4.19 43.60 19.83
C LEU A 640 -5.01 42.41 19.32
N GLN A 641 -4.38 41.45 18.64
CA GLN A 641 -5.06 40.28 18.15
C GLN A 641 -5.61 39.41 19.30
N LEU A 642 -4.86 39.27 20.40
CA LEU A 642 -5.33 38.58 21.60
C LEU A 642 -6.51 39.32 22.24
N CYS A 643 -6.47 40.66 22.32
CA CYS A 643 -7.59 41.46 22.77
C CYS A 643 -8.84 41.30 21.90
N LEU A 644 -8.69 41.14 20.59
CA LEU A 644 -9.82 40.81 19.70
C LEU A 644 -10.42 39.44 20.02
N LEU A 645 -9.58 38.43 20.30
CA LEU A 645 -9.99 37.10 20.63
C LEU A 645 -10.68 37.00 22.02
N LEU A 646 -10.37 37.87 22.97
CA LEU A 646 -11.11 38.02 24.25
C LEU A 646 -12.60 38.38 24.05
N CYS A 647 -12.98 38.91 22.91
CA CYS A 647 -14.37 39.19 22.54
C CYS A 647 -14.91 38.24 21.44
N HIS A 648 -14.29 37.10 21.27
CA HIS A 648 -14.73 36.12 20.27
C HIS A 648 -16.15 35.59 20.63
N ARG A 649 -16.94 35.23 19.60
CA ARG A 649 -18.30 34.70 19.80
C ARG A 649 -18.36 33.44 20.65
N PHE A 650 -17.32 32.58 20.62
CA PHE A 650 -17.27 31.32 21.39
C PHE A 650 -16.70 31.61 22.80
N PRO A 651 -17.46 31.31 23.88
CA PRO A 651 -16.98 31.49 25.26
C PRO A 651 -15.69 30.74 25.58
N LEU A 652 -15.51 29.56 25.02
CA LEU A 652 -14.28 28.76 25.19
C LEU A 652 -13.05 29.50 24.70
N ILE A 653 -13.13 30.13 23.53
CA ILE A 653 -12.04 30.90 22.96
C ILE A 653 -11.69 32.11 23.87
N ARG A 654 -12.69 32.83 24.40
CA ARG A 654 -12.48 33.94 25.32
C ARG A 654 -11.77 33.54 26.61
N LYS A 655 -12.26 32.43 27.25
CA LYS A 655 -11.67 31.86 28.48
C LYS A 655 -10.22 31.43 28.25
N THR A 656 -9.98 30.65 27.19
CA THR A 656 -8.63 30.17 26.89
C THR A 656 -7.68 31.32 26.56
N THR A 657 -8.15 32.32 25.80
CA THR A 657 -7.34 33.50 25.51
C THR A 657 -6.94 34.22 26.79
N ALA A 658 -7.88 34.46 27.71
CA ALA A 658 -7.59 35.13 28.98
C ALA A 658 -6.58 34.35 29.82
N SER A 659 -6.76 33.05 29.95
CA SER A 659 -5.81 32.14 30.66
C SER A 659 -4.43 32.18 30.06
N GLN A 660 -4.30 32.04 28.74
CA GLN A 660 -3.01 32.00 28.06
C GLN A 660 -2.32 33.39 28.07
N VAL A 661 -3.07 34.49 27.95
CA VAL A 661 -2.49 35.86 28.08
C VAL A 661 -1.98 36.08 29.50
N TYR A 662 -2.74 35.63 30.51
CA TYR A 662 -2.31 35.71 31.92
C TYR A 662 -0.97 34.98 32.12
N GLU A 663 -0.86 33.72 31.67
CA GLU A 663 0.37 32.94 31.77
C GLU A 663 1.54 33.59 30.99
N THR A 664 1.25 34.13 29.80
CA THR A 664 2.24 34.75 28.92
C THR A 664 2.85 36.03 29.58
N LEU A 665 2.02 36.86 30.18
CA LEU A 665 2.49 38.09 30.83
C LEU A 665 3.29 37.80 32.11
N LEU A 666 3.02 36.70 32.79
CA LEU A 666 3.85 36.23 33.92
C LEU A 666 5.20 35.67 33.44
N THR A 667 5.18 35.01 32.26
CA THR A 667 6.39 34.42 31.68
C THR A 667 7.33 35.46 31.10
N TYR A 668 6.78 36.40 30.36
CA TYR A 668 7.51 37.54 29.73
C TYR A 668 7.25 38.84 30.49
N SER A 669 7.85 38.96 31.67
CA SER A 669 7.62 40.08 32.61
C SER A 669 8.07 41.45 32.11
N ASP A 670 8.86 41.49 31.02
CA ASP A 670 9.33 42.74 30.36
C ASP A 670 8.31 43.30 29.34
N VAL A 671 7.24 42.59 29.07
CA VAL A 671 6.21 42.98 28.08
C VAL A 671 5.35 44.14 28.60
N VAL A 672 5.08 44.18 29.89
CA VAL A 672 4.25 45.16 30.57
C VAL A 672 5.04 45.79 31.71
N GLY A 673 4.90 47.12 31.90
CA GLY A 673 5.54 47.78 33.03
C GLY A 673 5.09 47.19 34.37
N ALA A 674 6.04 47.08 35.31
CA ALA A 674 5.78 46.47 36.61
C ALA A 674 4.65 47.17 37.42
N ASP A 675 4.44 48.43 37.16
CA ASP A 675 3.42 49.26 37.77
C ASP A 675 1.99 48.93 37.27
N VAL A 676 1.85 48.39 36.09
CA VAL A 676 0.55 48.04 35.50
C VAL A 676 0.26 46.52 35.49
N LEU A 677 1.29 45.70 35.66
CA LEU A 677 1.18 44.25 35.56
C LEU A 677 0.14 43.68 36.53
N ASP A 678 0.17 44.12 37.79
CA ASP A 678 -0.79 43.61 38.82
C ASP A 678 -2.24 43.93 38.45
N GLU A 679 -2.48 45.09 37.85
CA GLU A 679 -3.83 45.49 37.43
C GLU A 679 -4.26 44.65 36.20
N VAL A 680 -3.40 44.41 35.24
CA VAL A 680 -3.67 43.62 34.06
C VAL A 680 -4.00 42.17 34.46
N VAL A 681 -3.19 41.59 35.36
CA VAL A 681 -3.39 40.23 35.87
C VAL A 681 -4.72 40.11 36.63
N THR A 682 -5.05 41.12 37.44
CA THR A 682 -6.35 41.17 38.17
C THR A 682 -7.53 41.22 37.21
N VAL A 683 -7.48 42.04 36.16
CA VAL A 683 -8.56 42.08 35.17
C VAL A 683 -8.73 40.76 34.43
N LEU A 684 -7.62 40.12 34.10
CA LEU A 684 -7.67 38.80 33.41
C LEU A 684 -8.25 37.68 34.28
N SER A 685 -7.90 37.67 35.60
CA SER A 685 -8.33 36.64 36.54
C SER A 685 -9.76 36.83 37.03
N ASP A 686 -10.18 38.06 37.30
CA ASP A 686 -11.43 38.34 37.97
C ASP A 686 -12.61 38.49 37.01
N THR A 687 -12.36 38.61 35.72
CA THR A 687 -13.41 38.76 34.70
C THR A 687 -14.01 37.42 34.32
N ALA A 688 -15.35 37.34 34.35
CA ALA A 688 -16.10 36.19 33.81
C ALA A 688 -16.13 36.26 32.27
N TRP A 689 -15.15 35.69 31.62
CA TRP A 689 -15.00 35.74 30.17
C TRP A 689 -16.06 34.97 29.36
N ASP A 690 -16.91 34.20 30.03
CA ASP A 690 -18.12 33.57 29.46
C ASP A 690 -19.38 34.43 29.57
N ALA A 691 -19.31 35.56 30.25
CA ALA A 691 -20.40 36.50 30.40
C ALA A 691 -20.84 37.12 29.05
N GLU A 692 -21.89 37.95 29.10
CA GLU A 692 -22.37 38.66 27.92
C GLU A 692 -21.28 39.57 27.29
N LEU A 693 -21.29 39.62 25.96
CA LEU A 693 -20.26 40.32 25.19
C LEU A 693 -20.12 41.84 25.55
N ALA A 694 -21.19 42.46 26.04
CA ALA A 694 -21.14 43.87 26.47
C ALA A 694 -20.20 44.02 27.66
N VAL A 695 -20.33 43.18 28.68
CA VAL A 695 -19.49 43.17 29.89
C VAL A 695 -18.03 42.83 29.54
N VAL A 696 -17.86 41.78 28.74
CA VAL A 696 -16.53 41.34 28.29
C VAL A 696 -15.82 42.45 27.50
N ARG A 697 -16.51 43.18 26.64
CA ARG A 697 -15.94 44.29 25.87
C ARG A 697 -15.42 45.43 26.76
N GLU A 698 -16.11 45.76 27.83
CA GLU A 698 -15.67 46.78 28.78
C GLU A 698 -14.33 46.40 29.42
N GLN A 699 -14.21 45.15 29.90
CA GLN A 699 -12.98 44.64 30.49
C GLN A 699 -11.85 44.51 29.47
N ARG A 700 -12.16 44.06 28.24
CA ARG A 700 -11.22 44.06 27.13
C ARG A 700 -10.70 45.48 26.82
N ASN A 701 -11.58 46.47 26.77
CA ASN A 701 -11.17 47.86 26.49
C ASN A 701 -10.23 48.41 27.60
N ARG A 702 -10.51 48.04 28.87
CA ARG A 702 -9.60 48.37 29.98
C ARG A 702 -8.23 47.70 29.79
N LEU A 703 -8.18 46.44 29.38
CA LEU A 703 -6.93 45.75 29.04
C LEU A 703 -6.21 46.44 27.90
N CYS A 704 -6.89 46.89 26.84
CA CYS A 704 -6.28 47.63 25.74
C CYS A 704 -5.59 48.89 26.24
N ASP A 705 -6.21 49.66 27.11
CA ASP A 705 -5.63 50.85 27.68
C ASP A 705 -4.39 50.56 28.53
N LEU A 706 -4.47 49.56 29.39
CA LEU A 706 -3.35 49.10 30.24
C LEU A 706 -2.15 48.56 29.43
N LEU A 707 -2.44 47.84 28.36
CA LEU A 707 -1.43 47.25 27.48
C LEU A 707 -0.92 48.18 26.40
N GLY A 708 -1.45 49.42 26.33
CA GLY A 708 -1.04 50.42 25.34
C GLY A 708 -1.40 50.05 23.88
N VAL A 709 -2.44 49.27 23.69
CA VAL A 709 -2.93 48.88 22.35
C VAL A 709 -4.25 49.60 22.03
N PRO A 710 -4.53 49.90 20.74
CA PRO A 710 -5.74 50.62 20.37
C PRO A 710 -6.98 49.79 20.68
N ARG A 711 -8.05 50.43 21.15
CA ARG A 711 -9.35 49.79 21.35
C ARG A 711 -9.94 49.40 19.99
N PRO A 712 -10.31 48.11 19.74
CA PRO A 712 -10.96 47.71 18.52
C PRO A 712 -12.32 48.40 18.34
N GLN A 713 -12.54 49.04 17.19
CA GLN A 713 -13.79 49.70 16.85
C GLN A 713 -14.78 48.66 16.29
N LEU A 714 -16.05 48.79 16.66
CA LEU A 714 -17.13 48.01 16.01
C LEU A 714 -17.31 48.56 14.60
N VAL A 715 -17.00 47.76 13.61
CA VAL A 715 -17.39 48.06 12.23
C VAL A 715 -18.89 47.84 12.15
N PRO A 716 -19.73 48.84 11.80
CA PRO A 716 -21.14 48.61 11.56
C PRO A 716 -21.29 47.60 10.42
N GLN A 717 -22.07 46.53 10.63
CA GLN A 717 -22.44 45.63 9.52
C GLN A 717 -23.26 46.46 8.51
N PRO A 718 -22.91 46.48 7.22
CA PRO A 718 -23.79 47.05 6.22
C PRO A 718 -25.00 46.17 6.08
N GLY A 719 -26.18 46.71 6.46
CA GLY A 719 -27.48 46.11 6.13
C GLY A 719 -28.14 45.30 7.22
N ALA A 720 -28.64 45.97 8.27
CA ALA A 720 -29.87 45.58 8.94
C ALA A 720 -30.81 46.77 8.80
N CYS A 721 -31.50 46.84 7.67
CA CYS A 721 -32.74 47.55 7.49
C CYS A 721 -33.78 46.55 7.05
#